data_b6407d3de97dbfafe588f3f506a7e54c
#
_entry.id   b6407d3de97dbfafe588f3f506a7e54c
#
_cell.length_a   1.000
_cell.length_b   1.000
_cell.length_c   1.000
_cell.angle_alpha   90.00
_cell.angle_beta   90.00
_cell.angle_gamma   90.00
#
_symmetry.space_group_name_H-M   'P 1'
#
loop_
_entity.id
_entity.type
_entity.pdbx_description
1 polymer ?
#
loop_
_entity_poly.entity_id
_entity_poly.type
_entity_poly.pdbx_seq_one_letter_code
_entity_poly.pdbx_strand_id
1 'polypeptide(L)'
;MPASSEAGDPHASAYYYYSSYSMGGLLEPGVQAADVECSPAAPVEDGEEGPKLSLLAAPEYGEKASPFQEDTGLEEGDNAWVKAGSGIAFTVELDSPLLKFWSLPESTLGKLSEFVTAKQDEPKAVDKLEQKKKAFVNQCKTVAKILVRDYGDAFEEDGGSEKTQRNVIFHLNKSGAYTKMKDFLKRSAIDIIEQRIGSSTVIKQLDSHELLNEAYSILLDGVQDALKEMQTKSAEEEEKSDEGVLQKMKMLADEYELNGALDIAERYHVDRISNAKQKTQNLWFDYGQFCLRSGMVDKAEECFREELSLYTSLDTLLALAGVLLNQSKTPKGNKYLLDQAEVFIHSALRLEEEQESHPLAWAMLALLYAKTKGQDGDECQNCIFKATREKRAIKMGMATLEVDGMTQLVFQLLDLSLPQVALDALAVCETIPEVDRLLCLVQIHYLLGEHAEALTVLAQVAELCEHDDARPYVLEGKIHAKTGDGESAIKSFTRVMSLNASACTLDVLLTYGKTLMGVGTEGSLRTALDVFVFACQKCPCASTWLGCAVACIELEDYANAETALTEASVLDSKNAKMWAHTCILSLKLGRTEAALSALDFVLLENLEDVSLLDKLARELASCSLHDQAVQVLRKSLSKSPSSQARKLLADSLFLLGSKIEAKAEYDAVLGDGTLEGEALETVRQQVETITQEFGLGPAAAAVAT
;
A
#
# COMPACT_ATOMS: atom_id res chain seq x y z
N MET A 1 31.08 -18.43 -31.07
CA MET A 1 30.76 -19.54 -31.98
C MET A 1 32.03 -19.91 -32.73
N PRO A 2 32.44 -21.16 -32.88
CA PRO A 2 33.58 -21.51 -33.70
C PRO A 2 33.18 -21.37 -35.18
N ALA A 3 33.95 -20.58 -35.91
CA ALA A 3 33.84 -20.55 -37.37
C ALA A 3 34.16 -21.96 -37.90
N SER A 4 33.24 -22.54 -38.69
CA SER A 4 33.46 -23.81 -39.37
C SER A 4 34.58 -23.61 -40.39
N SER A 5 35.80 -24.04 -40.09
CA SER A 5 36.85 -24.24 -41.07
C SER A 5 36.66 -25.60 -41.73
N GLU A 6 36.73 -25.62 -43.06
CA GLU A 6 36.76 -26.84 -43.85
C GLU A 6 37.84 -27.79 -43.37
N ALA A 7 37.52 -29.07 -43.39
CA ALA A 7 38.39 -30.15 -42.96
C ALA A 7 39.74 -30.14 -43.70
N GLY A 8 40.83 -29.93 -42.95
CA GLY A 8 42.15 -30.13 -43.52
C GLY A 8 43.36 -29.77 -42.67
N ASP A 9 43.24 -29.03 -41.60
CA ASP A 9 44.40 -28.61 -40.85
C ASP A 9 44.26 -28.96 -39.34
N PRO A 10 44.99 -29.93 -38.85
CA PRO A 10 44.90 -30.35 -37.42
C PRO A 10 45.56 -29.35 -36.44
N HIS A 11 46.08 -28.23 -36.92
CA HIS A 11 46.74 -27.19 -36.14
C HIS A 11 46.05 -25.81 -36.19
N ALA A 12 44.81 -25.75 -36.65
CA ALA A 12 44.07 -24.51 -36.54
C ALA A 12 43.67 -24.27 -35.08
N SER A 13 44.47 -23.50 -34.36
CA SER A 13 44.16 -22.99 -33.03
C SER A 13 42.92 -22.12 -33.09
N ALA A 14 41.88 -22.48 -32.31
CA ALA A 14 40.66 -21.68 -32.19
C ALA A 14 40.99 -20.43 -31.37
N TYR A 15 40.92 -19.27 -32.00
CA TYR A 15 41.07 -17.99 -31.33
C TYR A 15 39.75 -17.58 -30.71
N TYR A 16 39.75 -17.36 -29.39
CA TYR A 16 38.62 -16.79 -28.67
C TYR A 16 38.80 -15.28 -28.59
N TYR A 17 37.84 -14.55 -29.14
CA TYR A 17 37.80 -13.11 -29.00
C TYR A 17 36.79 -12.76 -27.94
N TYR A 18 37.20 -12.05 -26.89
CA TYR A 18 36.30 -11.39 -25.97
C TYR A 18 35.84 -10.09 -26.64
N SER A 19 34.55 -9.91 -26.79
CA SER A 19 33.97 -8.66 -27.25
C SER A 19 33.06 -8.10 -26.19
N SER A 20 33.17 -6.80 -25.89
CA SER A 20 32.20 -6.10 -25.10
C SER A 20 30.96 -5.84 -25.97
N TYR A 21 29.81 -6.26 -25.54
CA TYR A 21 28.55 -6.00 -26.22
C TYR A 21 27.52 -5.53 -25.23
N SER A 22 26.64 -4.65 -25.66
CA SER A 22 25.52 -4.21 -24.87
C SER A 22 24.29 -5.03 -25.22
N MET A 23 23.81 -5.83 -24.26
CA MET A 23 22.55 -6.55 -24.39
C MET A 23 21.38 -5.77 -23.78
N GLY A 24 21.54 -4.48 -23.50
CA GLY A 24 20.55 -3.65 -22.84
C GLY A 24 19.17 -3.71 -23.49
N GLY A 25 19.13 -3.75 -24.82
CA GLY A 25 17.87 -3.86 -25.54
C GLY A 25 17.12 -5.17 -25.32
N LEU A 26 17.82 -6.31 -25.12
CA LEU A 26 17.20 -7.61 -24.84
C LEU A 26 16.72 -7.76 -23.39
N LEU A 27 17.20 -6.88 -22.51
CA LEU A 27 16.78 -6.87 -21.10
C LEU A 27 15.53 -6.00 -20.88
N GLU A 28 14.97 -5.39 -21.91
CA GLU A 28 13.67 -4.74 -21.82
C GLU A 28 12.53 -5.79 -21.84
N PRO A 29 11.50 -5.64 -20.97
CA PRO A 29 10.40 -6.58 -20.94
C PRO A 29 9.67 -6.69 -22.29
N GLY A 30 9.47 -7.91 -22.75
CA GLY A 30 8.78 -8.20 -24.02
C GLY A 30 9.62 -8.09 -25.28
N VAL A 31 10.88 -7.68 -25.20
CA VAL A 31 11.77 -7.59 -26.36
C VAL A 31 12.34 -8.97 -26.72
N GLN A 32 12.17 -9.38 -27.96
CA GLN A 32 12.63 -10.66 -28.49
C GLN A 32 13.81 -10.56 -29.44
N ALA A 33 14.06 -9.39 -29.99
CA ALA A 33 15.17 -9.18 -30.95
C ALA A 33 15.90 -7.87 -30.66
N ALA A 34 17.22 -7.89 -30.72
CA ALA A 34 18.06 -6.71 -30.65
C ALA A 34 19.30 -6.88 -31.53
N ASP A 35 19.74 -5.79 -32.13
CA ASP A 35 20.97 -5.73 -32.86
C ASP A 35 22.15 -5.54 -31.92
N VAL A 36 23.15 -6.41 -32.02
CA VAL A 36 24.33 -6.42 -31.17
C VAL A 36 25.56 -6.17 -32.03
N GLU A 37 26.27 -5.09 -31.72
CA GLU A 37 27.57 -4.78 -32.32
C GLU A 37 28.68 -5.27 -31.39
N CYS A 38 29.53 -6.13 -31.90
CA CYS A 38 30.71 -6.64 -31.20
C CYS A 38 31.98 -6.00 -31.75
N SER A 39 32.75 -5.36 -30.90
CA SER A 39 34.10 -4.89 -31.17
C SER A 39 35.14 -5.80 -30.54
N PRO A 40 36.29 -6.05 -31.18
CA PRO A 40 37.35 -6.85 -30.58
C PRO A 40 37.84 -6.15 -29.27
N ALA A 41 37.83 -6.87 -28.18
CA ALA A 41 38.36 -6.38 -26.89
C ALA A 41 39.90 -6.41 -26.92
N ALA A 42 40.55 -5.50 -26.21
CA ALA A 42 41.97 -5.56 -25.98
C ALA A 42 42.32 -6.84 -25.20
N PRO A 43 43.48 -7.46 -25.46
CA PRO A 43 43.91 -8.65 -24.73
C PRO A 43 43.98 -8.36 -23.23
N VAL A 44 43.44 -9.27 -22.44
CA VAL A 44 43.45 -9.19 -20.96
C VAL A 44 44.85 -9.58 -20.49
N GLU A 45 45.49 -8.76 -19.65
CA GLU A 45 46.79 -9.06 -19.05
C GLU A 45 46.68 -10.26 -18.13
N ASP A 46 47.75 -11.09 -18.09
CA ASP A 46 47.84 -12.29 -17.26
C ASP A 46 47.55 -11.99 -15.79
N GLY A 47 46.43 -12.49 -15.27
CA GLY A 47 46.05 -12.44 -13.86
C GLY A 47 44.67 -11.83 -13.53
N GLU A 48 44.01 -11.20 -14.49
CA GLU A 48 42.62 -10.80 -14.31
C GLU A 48 41.65 -11.84 -14.88
N GLU A 49 40.74 -12.35 -14.02
CA GLU A 49 39.62 -13.14 -14.53
C GLU A 49 38.81 -12.27 -15.46
N GLY A 50 38.78 -12.59 -16.77
CA GLY A 50 37.92 -11.93 -17.73
C GLY A 50 36.45 -11.97 -17.30
N PRO A 51 35.60 -11.07 -17.79
CA PRO A 51 34.21 -10.98 -17.39
C PRO A 51 33.54 -12.35 -17.57
N LYS A 52 33.18 -12.96 -16.42
CA LYS A 52 32.38 -14.19 -16.43
C LYS A 52 31.04 -13.83 -17.03
N LEU A 53 30.72 -14.40 -18.18
CA LEU A 53 29.34 -14.48 -18.66
C LEU A 53 28.56 -15.25 -17.58
N SER A 54 27.95 -14.56 -16.64
CA SER A 54 26.90 -15.11 -15.81
C SER A 54 25.62 -15.17 -16.66
N LEU A 55 25.55 -16.12 -17.55
CA LEU A 55 24.28 -16.58 -18.07
C LEU A 55 23.48 -17.02 -16.85
N LEU A 56 22.38 -16.32 -16.58
CA LEU A 56 21.34 -16.71 -15.64
C LEU A 56 21.18 -18.22 -15.67
N ALA A 57 21.21 -18.83 -14.47
CA ALA A 57 21.20 -20.24 -14.20
C ALA A 57 20.45 -21.05 -15.26
N ALA A 58 21.22 -21.73 -16.11
CA ALA A 58 20.68 -22.79 -16.92
C ALA A 58 20.15 -23.89 -15.96
N PRO A 59 18.97 -24.45 -16.21
CA PRO A 59 18.51 -25.60 -15.47
C PRO A 59 19.52 -26.74 -15.63
N GLU A 60 19.79 -27.41 -14.54
CA GLU A 60 20.68 -28.52 -14.37
C GLU A 60 20.83 -29.40 -15.62
N TYR A 61 21.89 -29.20 -16.36
CA TYR A 61 22.45 -30.23 -17.24
C TYR A 61 23.79 -30.64 -16.65
N GLY A 62 23.85 -31.91 -16.34
CA GLY A 62 24.90 -32.55 -15.60
C GLY A 62 26.31 -32.26 -16.09
N GLU A 63 27.20 -32.28 -15.13
CA GLU A 63 28.63 -32.30 -15.22
C GLU A 63 29.16 -32.94 -16.49
N LYS A 64 29.72 -32.14 -17.38
CA LYS A 64 30.84 -32.40 -18.26
C LYS A 64 31.04 -31.27 -19.28
N ALA A 65 31.48 -30.13 -18.79
CA ALA A 65 32.27 -29.22 -19.63
C ALA A 65 33.66 -29.18 -18.98
N SER A 66 34.59 -29.84 -19.59
CA SER A 66 35.99 -29.74 -19.21
C SER A 66 36.48 -28.33 -19.41
N PRO A 67 37.27 -27.77 -18.51
CA PRO A 67 37.90 -26.47 -18.72
C PRO A 67 38.83 -26.57 -19.91
N PHE A 68 38.68 -25.62 -20.83
CA PHE A 68 39.67 -25.44 -21.86
C PHE A 68 40.93 -24.95 -21.19
N GLN A 69 41.97 -25.81 -21.23
CA GLN A 69 43.33 -25.40 -20.98
C GLN A 69 43.96 -25.08 -22.32
N GLU A 70 44.50 -23.84 -22.42
CA GLU A 70 45.22 -23.41 -23.52
C GLU A 70 46.69 -23.53 -23.49
N ASP A 71 47.28 -23.69 -24.58
CA ASP A 71 48.63 -23.30 -24.84
C ASP A 71 48.65 -22.52 -26.16
N THR A 72 48.61 -21.22 -26.07
CA THR A 72 48.70 -20.35 -27.24
C THR A 72 50.01 -19.60 -27.19
N GLY A 73 51.01 -20.17 -27.77
CA GLY A 73 52.32 -19.54 -28.02
C GLY A 73 52.27 -18.52 -29.17
N LEU A 74 51.43 -17.47 -29.06
CA LEU A 74 51.44 -16.37 -30.03
C LEU A 74 51.66 -15.06 -29.28
N GLU A 75 52.75 -14.36 -29.67
CA GLU A 75 53.10 -13.04 -29.11
C GLU A 75 51.97 -12.01 -29.32
N GLU A 76 51.69 -11.28 -28.24
CA GLU A 76 50.76 -10.13 -28.21
C GLU A 76 51.18 -9.10 -29.28
N GLY A 77 50.42 -8.93 -30.32
CA GLY A 77 50.62 -7.81 -31.22
C GLY A 77 50.33 -8.06 -32.68
N ASP A 78 50.13 -9.29 -33.13
CA ASP A 78 50.00 -9.61 -34.53
C ASP A 78 48.60 -10.00 -35.02
N ASN A 79 47.56 -9.66 -34.22
CA ASN A 79 46.20 -9.95 -34.65
C ASN A 79 45.75 -8.97 -35.74
N ALA A 80 45.69 -9.44 -36.96
CA ALA A 80 45.30 -8.65 -38.12
C ALA A 80 43.87 -8.05 -38.01
N TRP A 81 42.98 -8.71 -37.27
CA TRP A 81 41.59 -8.29 -37.06
C TRP A 81 41.50 -7.10 -36.12
N VAL A 82 42.30 -7.08 -35.06
CA VAL A 82 42.37 -5.95 -34.14
C VAL A 82 43.00 -4.73 -34.81
N LYS A 83 44.08 -4.94 -35.60
CA LYS A 83 44.72 -3.88 -36.36
C LYS A 83 43.82 -3.26 -37.45
N ALA A 84 42.90 -4.06 -38.00
CA ALA A 84 41.96 -3.63 -39.04
C ALA A 84 40.71 -2.92 -38.47
N GLY A 85 40.52 -2.91 -37.14
CA GLY A 85 39.32 -2.37 -36.49
C GLY A 85 38.03 -3.10 -36.92
N SER A 86 38.14 -4.41 -37.19
CA SER A 86 37.03 -5.22 -37.70
C SER A 86 36.02 -5.50 -36.58
N GLY A 87 34.76 -5.22 -36.82
CA GLY A 87 33.65 -5.56 -35.94
C GLY A 87 32.70 -6.56 -36.57
N ILE A 88 31.96 -7.29 -35.79
CA ILE A 88 30.89 -8.17 -36.24
C ILE A 88 29.59 -7.64 -35.65
N ALA A 89 28.64 -7.28 -36.51
CA ALA A 89 27.28 -6.97 -36.14
C ALA A 89 26.40 -8.19 -36.37
N PHE A 90 25.57 -8.54 -35.39
CA PHE A 90 24.60 -9.61 -35.57
C PHE A 90 23.32 -9.27 -34.79
N THR A 91 22.19 -9.72 -35.35
CA THR A 91 20.89 -9.61 -34.68
C THR A 91 20.66 -10.86 -33.83
N VAL A 92 20.34 -10.67 -32.56
CA VAL A 92 19.96 -11.76 -31.70
C VAL A 92 18.44 -11.81 -31.66
N GLU A 93 17.85 -12.90 -32.11
CA GLU A 93 16.45 -13.22 -32.00
C GLU A 93 16.29 -14.35 -31.00
N LEU A 94 15.40 -14.16 -30.00
CA LEU A 94 15.09 -15.14 -28.97
C LEU A 94 13.73 -15.77 -29.26
N ASP A 95 13.57 -17.06 -29.01
CA ASP A 95 12.27 -17.74 -29.09
C ASP A 95 11.23 -17.16 -28.12
N SER A 96 11.72 -16.58 -27.01
CA SER A 96 10.93 -15.84 -26.04
C SER A 96 11.77 -14.73 -25.41
N PRO A 97 11.18 -13.60 -24.99
CA PRO A 97 11.94 -12.53 -24.35
C PRO A 97 12.61 -13.02 -23.07
N LEU A 98 13.82 -12.51 -22.75
CA LEU A 98 14.54 -12.84 -21.51
C LEU A 98 13.77 -12.40 -20.29
N LEU A 99 13.18 -11.20 -20.32
CA LEU A 99 12.24 -10.71 -19.33
C LEU A 99 10.86 -10.68 -19.98
N LYS A 100 9.96 -11.52 -19.46
CA LYS A 100 8.57 -11.53 -19.91
C LYS A 100 7.88 -10.27 -19.43
N PHE A 101 7.04 -9.69 -20.29
CA PHE A 101 6.12 -8.64 -19.86
C PHE A 101 5.25 -9.20 -18.73
N TRP A 102 5.23 -8.50 -17.58
CA TRP A 102 4.43 -8.95 -16.47
C TRP A 102 2.94 -8.77 -16.78
N SER A 103 2.17 -9.80 -16.62
CA SER A 103 0.70 -9.77 -16.72
C SER A 103 0.12 -10.81 -15.76
N LEU A 104 -1.11 -10.58 -15.31
CA LEU A 104 -1.83 -11.60 -14.58
C LEU A 104 -2.21 -12.75 -15.54
N PRO A 105 -2.25 -14.01 -15.04
CA PRO A 105 -2.81 -15.11 -15.82
C PRO A 105 -4.24 -14.78 -16.25
N GLU A 106 -4.59 -15.01 -17.52
CA GLU A 106 -5.94 -14.74 -18.07
C GLU A 106 -7.07 -15.38 -17.25
N SER A 107 -6.79 -16.51 -16.59
CA SER A 107 -7.74 -17.17 -15.67
C SER A 107 -8.09 -16.32 -14.44
N THR A 108 -7.24 -15.33 -14.08
CA THR A 108 -7.44 -14.48 -12.90
C THR A 108 -8.28 -13.24 -13.24
N LEU A 109 -8.25 -12.80 -14.50
CA LEU A 109 -9.02 -11.65 -14.99
C LEU A 109 -10.51 -11.96 -15.22
N GLY A 110 -10.88 -13.25 -15.28
CA GLY A 110 -12.18 -13.68 -15.75
C GLY A 110 -13.38 -13.18 -14.94
N LYS A 111 -13.25 -13.05 -13.62
CA LYS A 111 -14.32 -12.49 -12.77
C LYS A 111 -13.76 -12.07 -11.41
N LEU A 112 -13.77 -10.78 -11.13
CA LEU A 112 -13.51 -10.25 -9.79
C LEU A 112 -14.43 -10.88 -8.73
N SER A 113 -15.66 -11.28 -9.11
CA SER A 113 -16.62 -11.99 -8.25
C SER A 113 -16.13 -13.38 -7.81
N GLU A 114 -15.39 -14.11 -8.65
CA GLU A 114 -14.80 -15.39 -8.26
C GLU A 114 -13.66 -15.20 -7.27
N PHE A 115 -12.99 -14.07 -7.32
CA PHE A 115 -11.95 -13.69 -6.39
C PHE A 115 -12.47 -13.35 -5.00
N VAL A 116 -13.64 -12.72 -4.91
CA VAL A 116 -14.34 -12.42 -3.66
C VAL A 116 -14.87 -13.70 -3.00
N THR A 117 -15.41 -14.62 -3.80
CA THR A 117 -15.95 -15.90 -3.30
C THR A 117 -14.85 -16.88 -2.87
N ALA A 118 -13.63 -16.79 -3.42
CA ALA A 118 -12.51 -17.65 -3.01
C ALA A 118 -12.01 -17.39 -1.58
N LYS A 119 -12.44 -16.31 -0.94
CA LYS A 119 -12.20 -16.05 0.50
C LYS A 119 -13.14 -16.82 1.44
N GLN A 120 -14.18 -17.43 0.93
CA GLN A 120 -14.94 -18.37 1.73
C GLN A 120 -14.13 -19.68 1.77
N ASP A 121 -13.47 -19.90 2.92
CA ASP A 121 -12.79 -21.16 3.22
C ASP A 121 -13.63 -22.33 2.71
N GLU A 122 -13.08 -23.12 1.79
CA GLU A 122 -13.68 -24.43 1.48
C GLU A 122 -13.86 -25.16 2.81
N PRO A 123 -15.06 -25.57 3.16
CA PRO A 123 -15.25 -26.30 4.39
C PRO A 123 -14.44 -27.59 4.27
N LYS A 124 -13.30 -27.65 5.00
CA LYS A 124 -12.65 -28.93 5.29
C LYS A 124 -13.77 -29.88 5.64
N ALA A 125 -13.74 -31.09 5.10
CA ALA A 125 -14.75 -32.12 5.36
C ALA A 125 -14.88 -32.34 6.88
N VAL A 126 -15.67 -31.46 7.51
CA VAL A 126 -15.94 -31.50 8.94
C VAL A 126 -16.95 -32.59 9.15
N ASP A 127 -16.68 -33.47 10.10
CA ASP A 127 -17.62 -34.54 10.50
C ASP A 127 -19.01 -33.92 10.69
N LYS A 128 -20.00 -34.46 9.99
CA LYS A 128 -21.40 -33.98 10.02
C LYS A 128 -21.95 -33.87 11.46
N LEU A 129 -21.47 -34.73 12.35
CA LEU A 129 -21.81 -34.70 13.76
C LEU A 129 -21.26 -33.45 14.45
N GLU A 130 -20.01 -33.06 14.14
CA GLU A 130 -19.37 -31.88 14.72
C GLU A 130 -20.03 -30.57 14.24
N GLN A 131 -20.45 -30.51 12.98
CA GLN A 131 -21.25 -29.38 12.46
C GLN A 131 -22.58 -29.22 13.20
N LYS A 132 -23.29 -30.33 13.43
CA LYS A 132 -24.58 -30.32 14.17
C LYS A 132 -24.38 -29.91 15.64
N LYS A 133 -23.29 -30.37 16.29
CA LYS A 133 -22.93 -29.95 17.64
C LYS A 133 -22.65 -28.44 17.69
N LYS A 134 -21.83 -27.91 16.77
CA LYS A 134 -21.57 -26.47 16.67
C LYS A 134 -22.83 -25.66 16.45
N ALA A 135 -23.76 -26.14 15.61
CA ALA A 135 -25.05 -25.49 15.41
C ALA A 135 -25.89 -25.42 16.70
N PHE A 136 -25.96 -26.52 17.46
CA PHE A 136 -26.64 -26.54 18.76
C PHE A 136 -26.01 -25.62 19.79
N VAL A 137 -24.68 -25.65 19.93
CA VAL A 137 -23.89 -24.76 20.81
C VAL A 137 -24.18 -23.30 20.47
N ASN A 138 -24.19 -22.93 19.18
CA ASN A 138 -24.50 -21.57 18.73
C ASN A 138 -25.95 -21.15 19.04
N GLN A 139 -26.89 -22.08 18.93
CA GLN A 139 -28.28 -21.82 19.32
C GLN A 139 -28.41 -21.63 20.85
N CYS A 140 -27.71 -22.43 21.65
CA CYS A 140 -27.65 -22.26 23.10
C CYS A 140 -27.08 -20.90 23.47
N LYS A 141 -26.01 -20.45 22.83
CA LYS A 141 -25.43 -19.10 23.03
C LYS A 141 -26.44 -17.98 22.69
N THR A 142 -27.18 -18.15 21.58
CA THR A 142 -28.20 -17.16 21.19
C THR A 142 -29.30 -17.04 22.24
N VAL A 143 -29.79 -18.18 22.76
CA VAL A 143 -30.78 -18.20 23.82
C VAL A 143 -30.23 -17.60 25.14
N ALA A 144 -28.98 -17.93 25.48
CA ALA A 144 -28.31 -17.35 26.67
C ALA A 144 -28.14 -15.84 26.56
N LYS A 145 -27.71 -15.32 25.37
CA LYS A 145 -27.61 -13.87 25.11
C LYS A 145 -28.96 -13.15 25.28
N ILE A 146 -30.06 -13.74 24.81
CA ILE A 146 -31.39 -13.18 24.94
C ILE A 146 -31.80 -13.14 26.43
N LEU A 147 -31.52 -14.22 27.18
CA LEU A 147 -31.84 -14.31 28.62
C LEU A 147 -31.03 -13.27 29.42
N VAL A 148 -29.74 -13.13 29.14
CA VAL A 148 -28.90 -12.12 29.82
C VAL A 148 -29.35 -10.70 29.46
N ARG A 149 -29.66 -10.41 28.22
CA ARG A 149 -30.13 -9.09 27.79
C ARG A 149 -31.49 -8.70 28.45
N ASP A 150 -32.44 -9.65 28.47
CA ASP A 150 -33.81 -9.34 28.87
C ASP A 150 -34.04 -9.49 30.40
N TYR A 151 -33.17 -10.24 31.10
CA TYR A 151 -33.34 -10.57 32.53
C TYR A 151 -32.05 -10.45 33.36
N GLY A 152 -30.92 -10.01 32.77
CA GLY A 152 -29.62 -9.89 33.47
C GLY A 152 -29.69 -9.03 34.70
N ASP A 153 -30.27 -7.85 34.58
CA ASP A 153 -30.42 -6.90 35.70
C ASP A 153 -31.17 -7.50 36.90
N ALA A 154 -32.23 -8.29 36.64
CA ALA A 154 -33.00 -8.95 37.68
C ALA A 154 -32.21 -10.04 38.43
N PHE A 155 -31.18 -10.64 37.80
CA PHE A 155 -30.30 -11.61 38.45
C PHE A 155 -29.16 -10.93 39.23
N GLU A 156 -28.70 -9.76 38.79
CA GLU A 156 -27.66 -8.99 39.47
C GLU A 156 -28.17 -8.36 40.79
N GLU A 157 -29.39 -7.85 40.81
CA GLU A 157 -29.96 -7.21 41.98
C GLU A 157 -30.17 -8.17 43.18
N ASP A 158 -30.53 -9.46 42.91
CA ASP A 158 -30.92 -10.43 43.97
C ASP A 158 -29.91 -11.60 44.12
N GLY A 159 -28.77 -11.57 43.44
CA GLY A 159 -27.75 -12.61 43.49
C GLY A 159 -28.26 -13.99 43.01
N GLY A 160 -29.25 -14.03 42.13
CA GLY A 160 -29.76 -15.26 41.54
C GLY A 160 -30.61 -16.12 42.47
N SER A 161 -31.36 -15.52 43.41
CA SER A 161 -32.20 -16.23 44.37
C SER A 161 -33.23 -17.12 43.70
N GLU A 162 -33.65 -18.20 44.37
CA GLU A 162 -34.65 -19.16 43.86
C GLU A 162 -36.00 -18.48 43.52
N LYS A 163 -36.30 -17.34 44.17
CA LYS A 163 -37.49 -16.51 43.87
C LYS A 163 -37.34 -15.80 42.54
N THR A 164 -36.18 -15.26 42.23
CA THR A 164 -35.89 -14.57 40.98
C THR A 164 -35.93 -15.56 39.79
N GLN A 165 -35.37 -16.75 39.97
CA GLN A 165 -35.45 -17.81 38.98
C GLN A 165 -36.90 -18.20 38.64
N ARG A 166 -37.73 -18.38 39.67
CA ARG A 166 -39.17 -18.70 39.51
C ARG A 166 -39.93 -17.58 38.81
N ASN A 167 -39.62 -16.31 39.15
CA ASN A 167 -40.26 -15.16 38.52
C ASN A 167 -39.89 -15.05 37.05
N VAL A 168 -38.62 -15.24 36.69
CA VAL A 168 -38.15 -15.24 35.31
C VAL A 168 -38.83 -16.36 34.51
N ILE A 169 -38.89 -17.58 35.06
CA ILE A 169 -39.59 -18.70 34.40
C ILE A 169 -41.07 -18.39 34.20
N PHE A 170 -41.71 -17.77 35.20
CA PHE A 170 -43.11 -17.36 35.09
C PHE A 170 -43.30 -16.30 33.99
N HIS A 171 -42.45 -15.29 33.92
CA HIS A 171 -42.47 -14.27 32.86
C HIS A 171 -42.21 -14.85 31.46
N LEU A 172 -41.24 -15.76 31.31
CA LEU A 172 -40.97 -16.47 30.08
C LEU A 172 -42.16 -17.31 29.59
N ASN A 173 -42.84 -17.99 30.51
CA ASN A 173 -44.05 -18.74 30.20
C ASN A 173 -45.22 -17.85 29.81
N LYS A 174 -45.41 -16.74 30.55
CA LYS A 174 -46.50 -15.78 30.32
C LYS A 174 -46.35 -15.06 29.00
N SER A 175 -45.10 -14.73 28.58
CA SER A 175 -44.77 -14.08 27.32
C SER A 175 -44.76 -15.04 26.13
N GLY A 176 -44.81 -16.35 26.36
CA GLY A 176 -44.65 -17.39 25.32
C GLY A 176 -43.21 -17.53 24.81
N ALA A 177 -42.27 -16.79 25.40
CA ALA A 177 -40.86 -16.84 25.01
C ALA A 177 -40.23 -18.21 25.31
N TYR A 178 -40.62 -18.82 26.43
CA TYR A 178 -40.16 -20.16 26.79
C TYR A 178 -40.45 -21.19 25.69
N THR A 179 -41.69 -21.20 25.18
CA THR A 179 -42.10 -22.12 24.10
C THR A 179 -41.30 -21.87 22.83
N LYS A 180 -41.07 -20.61 22.43
CA LYS A 180 -40.27 -20.23 21.30
C LYS A 180 -38.82 -20.67 21.44
N MET A 181 -38.19 -20.46 22.58
CA MET A 181 -36.84 -20.90 22.88
C MET A 181 -36.69 -22.41 22.85
N LYS A 182 -37.68 -23.12 23.45
CA LYS A 182 -37.76 -24.59 23.43
C LYS A 182 -37.87 -25.14 22.01
N ASP A 183 -38.74 -24.57 21.19
CA ASP A 183 -38.92 -25.01 19.81
C ASP A 183 -37.72 -24.70 18.93
N PHE A 184 -37.01 -23.59 19.24
CA PHE A 184 -35.78 -23.23 18.56
C PHE A 184 -34.65 -24.23 18.82
N LEU A 185 -34.47 -24.68 20.05
CA LEU A 185 -33.45 -25.68 20.42
C LEU A 185 -33.83 -27.10 20.04
N LYS A 186 -35.15 -27.41 19.96
CA LYS A 186 -35.66 -28.76 19.76
C LYS A 186 -35.15 -29.44 18.52
N ARG A 187 -35.10 -28.74 17.37
CA ARG A 187 -34.69 -29.31 16.08
C ARG A 187 -33.24 -29.77 16.10
N SER A 188 -32.31 -28.91 16.49
CA SER A 188 -30.90 -29.26 16.52
C SER A 188 -30.58 -30.30 17.61
N ALA A 189 -31.29 -30.30 18.73
CA ALA A 189 -31.17 -31.35 19.74
C ALA A 189 -31.59 -32.73 19.17
N ILE A 190 -32.72 -32.79 18.46
CA ILE A 190 -33.19 -34.04 17.78
C ILE A 190 -32.18 -34.50 16.74
N ASP A 191 -31.66 -33.55 15.91
CA ASP A 191 -30.70 -33.88 14.86
C ASP A 191 -29.40 -34.49 15.39
N ILE A 192 -28.91 -34.02 16.56
CA ILE A 192 -27.73 -34.58 17.23
C ILE A 192 -28.01 -35.96 17.79
N ILE A 193 -29.15 -36.10 18.47
CA ILE A 193 -29.56 -37.38 19.09
C ILE A 193 -29.78 -38.44 18.01
N GLU A 194 -30.49 -38.12 16.94
CA GLU A 194 -30.73 -39.04 15.81
C GLU A 194 -29.43 -39.49 15.14
N GLN A 195 -28.46 -38.58 14.97
CA GLN A 195 -27.20 -38.91 14.31
C GLN A 195 -26.27 -39.75 15.18
N ARG A 196 -26.25 -39.52 16.49
CA ARG A 196 -25.39 -40.28 17.40
C ARG A 196 -26.02 -41.62 17.79
N ILE A 197 -27.29 -41.62 18.08
CA ILE A 197 -28.04 -42.85 18.43
C ILE A 197 -28.41 -43.65 17.17
N GLY A 198 -28.82 -43.01 16.08
CA GLY A 198 -29.23 -43.70 14.83
C GLY A 198 -28.10 -44.38 14.05
N SER A 199 -26.84 -43.98 14.27
CA SER A 199 -25.66 -44.63 13.68
C SER A 199 -25.12 -45.81 14.48
N SER A 200 -25.62 -46.03 15.70
CA SER A 200 -25.17 -47.12 16.57
C SER A 200 -26.05 -48.38 16.37
N THR A 201 -25.43 -49.48 15.95
CA THR A 201 -26.06 -50.82 15.92
C THR A 201 -26.50 -51.34 17.28
N VAL A 202 -26.25 -50.60 18.34
CA VAL A 202 -26.53 -50.94 19.78
C VAL A 202 -27.98 -50.60 20.19
N ILE A 203 -28.73 -49.85 19.38
CA ILE A 203 -30.10 -49.36 19.73
C ILE A 203 -31.10 -50.48 20.01
N LYS A 204 -30.84 -51.70 19.56
CA LYS A 204 -31.78 -52.82 19.75
C LYS A 204 -31.71 -53.47 21.13
N GLN A 205 -30.84 -53.03 22.04
CA GLN A 205 -30.60 -53.66 23.33
C GLN A 205 -30.63 -52.73 24.55
N LEU A 206 -30.77 -51.38 24.35
CA LEU A 206 -30.80 -50.43 25.47
C LEU A 206 -32.24 -50.19 25.98
N ASP A 207 -32.41 -50.18 27.32
CA ASP A 207 -33.63 -49.76 27.99
C ASP A 207 -33.93 -48.29 27.72
N SER A 208 -35.21 -47.93 27.69
CA SER A 208 -35.67 -46.54 27.41
C SER A 208 -35.05 -45.52 28.38
N HIS A 209 -34.72 -45.94 29.61
CA HIS A 209 -34.09 -45.12 30.64
C HIS A 209 -32.60 -44.80 30.33
N GLU A 210 -31.85 -45.76 29.80
CA GLU A 210 -30.45 -45.59 29.40
C GLU A 210 -30.32 -44.66 28.20
N LEU A 211 -31.20 -44.80 27.20
CA LEU A 211 -31.30 -43.88 26.06
C LEU A 211 -31.61 -42.46 26.48
N LEU A 212 -32.48 -42.26 27.45
CA LEU A 212 -32.85 -40.95 27.94
C LEU A 212 -31.71 -40.30 28.75
N ASN A 213 -30.96 -41.08 29.51
CA ASN A 213 -29.79 -40.63 30.23
C ASN A 213 -28.65 -40.25 29.30
N GLU A 214 -28.41 -41.04 28.22
CA GLU A 214 -27.39 -40.74 27.21
C GLU A 214 -27.74 -39.46 26.42
N ALA A 215 -28.98 -39.30 26.01
CA ALA A 215 -29.47 -38.11 25.36
C ALA A 215 -29.33 -36.86 26.25
N TYR A 216 -29.66 -36.99 27.53
CA TYR A 216 -29.52 -35.93 28.52
C TYR A 216 -28.06 -35.52 28.70
N SER A 217 -27.13 -36.48 28.80
CA SER A 217 -25.70 -36.23 28.92
C SER A 217 -25.18 -35.44 27.74
N ILE A 218 -25.54 -35.84 26.50
CA ILE A 218 -25.10 -35.17 25.26
C ILE A 218 -25.58 -33.71 25.19
N LEU A 219 -26.82 -33.46 25.57
CA LEU A 219 -27.37 -32.10 25.59
C LEU A 219 -26.76 -31.25 26.67
N LEU A 220 -26.48 -31.84 27.85
CA LEU A 220 -25.83 -31.15 28.96
C LEU A 220 -24.41 -30.73 28.61
N ASP A 221 -23.65 -31.64 28.00
CA ASP A 221 -22.31 -31.36 27.51
C ASP A 221 -22.31 -30.18 26.47
N GLY A 222 -23.27 -30.17 25.55
CA GLY A 222 -23.42 -29.09 24.58
C GLY A 222 -23.78 -27.73 25.22
N VAL A 223 -24.60 -27.73 26.26
CA VAL A 223 -24.92 -26.51 27.03
C VAL A 223 -23.69 -26.02 27.83
N GLN A 224 -22.96 -26.96 28.46
CA GLN A 224 -21.75 -26.63 29.22
C GLN A 224 -20.65 -26.06 28.28
N ASP A 225 -20.48 -26.64 27.10
CA ASP A 225 -19.56 -26.12 26.10
C ASP A 225 -19.98 -24.72 25.63
N ALA A 226 -21.28 -24.48 25.43
CA ALA A 226 -21.79 -23.15 25.08
C ALA A 226 -21.51 -22.13 26.20
N LEU A 227 -21.69 -22.49 27.47
CA LEU A 227 -21.42 -21.59 28.61
C LEU A 227 -19.93 -21.34 28.80
N LYS A 228 -19.07 -22.37 28.66
CA LYS A 228 -17.61 -22.21 28.72
C LYS A 228 -17.10 -21.29 27.60
N GLU A 229 -17.56 -21.52 26.37
CA GLU A 229 -17.19 -20.65 25.24
C GLU A 229 -17.70 -19.21 25.40
N MET A 230 -18.85 -18.99 26.06
CA MET A 230 -19.30 -17.63 26.37
C MET A 230 -18.45 -16.97 27.45
N GLN A 231 -18.01 -17.71 28.46
CA GLN A 231 -17.17 -17.17 29.54
C GLN A 231 -15.74 -16.87 29.05
N THR A 232 -15.15 -17.74 28.21
CA THR A 232 -13.80 -17.53 27.68
C THR A 232 -13.77 -16.48 26.57
N LYS A 233 -14.82 -16.41 25.74
CA LYS A 233 -14.90 -15.47 24.63
C LYS A 233 -15.26 -14.06 25.02
N SER A 234 -15.97 -13.82 26.15
CA SER A 234 -16.36 -12.45 26.50
C SER A 234 -15.14 -11.56 26.82
N ALA A 235 -14.16 -12.08 27.54
CA ALA A 235 -12.95 -11.33 27.87
C ALA A 235 -11.95 -11.27 26.68
N GLU A 236 -11.74 -12.40 25.99
CA GLU A 236 -10.82 -12.47 24.85
C GLU A 236 -11.40 -11.83 23.55
N GLU A 237 -12.73 -11.84 23.35
CA GLU A 237 -13.36 -11.19 22.22
C GLU A 237 -13.44 -9.66 22.38
N GLU A 238 -13.56 -9.13 23.60
CA GLU A 238 -13.48 -7.69 23.84
C GLU A 238 -12.06 -7.17 23.63
N GLU A 239 -11.02 -7.84 24.15
CA GLU A 239 -9.63 -7.44 23.91
C GLU A 239 -9.23 -7.60 22.43
N LYS A 240 -9.55 -8.72 21.78
CA LYS A 240 -9.29 -8.93 20.36
C LYS A 240 -10.11 -8.01 19.44
N SER A 241 -11.33 -7.65 19.87
CA SER A 241 -12.16 -6.67 19.15
C SER A 241 -11.56 -5.28 19.19
N ASP A 242 -11.09 -4.84 20.35
CA ASP A 242 -10.50 -3.51 20.50
C ASP A 242 -9.14 -3.42 19.76
N GLU A 243 -8.28 -4.43 19.88
CA GLU A 243 -7.01 -4.48 19.15
C GLU A 243 -7.22 -4.55 17.64
N GLY A 244 -8.19 -5.32 17.17
CA GLY A 244 -8.56 -5.38 15.76
C GLY A 244 -9.07 -4.05 15.21
N VAL A 245 -9.82 -3.29 16.00
CA VAL A 245 -10.29 -1.94 15.64
C VAL A 245 -9.12 -0.96 15.55
N LEU A 246 -8.20 -0.98 16.53
CA LEU A 246 -7.01 -0.13 16.52
C LEU A 246 -6.07 -0.45 15.35
N GLN A 247 -5.93 -1.74 15.02
CA GLN A 247 -5.14 -2.17 13.86
C GLN A 247 -5.79 -1.75 12.53
N LYS A 248 -7.12 -1.86 12.42
CA LYS A 248 -7.85 -1.37 11.23
C LYS A 248 -7.68 0.14 11.07
N MET A 249 -7.76 0.91 12.16
CA MET A 249 -7.53 2.36 12.13
C MET A 249 -6.10 2.71 11.67
N LYS A 250 -5.08 1.94 12.09
CA LYS A 250 -3.71 2.11 11.61
C LYS A 250 -3.62 1.86 10.11
N MET A 251 -4.17 0.74 9.63
CA MET A 251 -4.16 0.43 8.20
C MET A 251 -4.84 1.52 7.36
N LEU A 252 -5.95 2.08 7.84
CA LEU A 252 -6.62 3.19 7.17
C LEU A 252 -5.77 4.47 7.21
N ALA A 253 -5.12 4.79 8.34
CA ALA A 253 -4.22 5.93 8.44
C ALA A 253 -3.06 5.82 7.44
N ASP A 254 -2.38 4.67 7.41
CA ASP A 254 -1.28 4.39 6.48
C ASP A 254 -1.77 4.47 5.01
N GLU A 255 -2.98 3.98 4.70
CA GLU A 255 -3.59 4.05 3.38
C GLU A 255 -3.89 5.49 2.94
N TYR A 256 -4.48 6.31 3.82
CA TYR A 256 -4.75 7.72 3.54
C TYR A 256 -3.46 8.54 3.40
N GLU A 257 -2.42 8.21 4.16
CA GLU A 257 -1.09 8.81 4.02
C GLU A 257 -0.51 8.54 2.62
N LEU A 258 -0.54 7.28 2.15
CA LEU A 258 -0.10 6.89 0.80
C LEU A 258 -0.90 7.57 -0.33
N ASN A 259 -2.15 7.93 -0.06
CA ASN A 259 -3.00 8.68 -0.99
C ASN A 259 -2.82 10.20 -0.90
N GLY A 260 -1.99 10.69 0.02
CA GLY A 260 -1.72 12.11 0.23
C GLY A 260 -2.81 12.86 1.00
N ALA A 261 -3.80 12.17 1.57
CA ALA A 261 -4.86 12.76 2.39
C ALA A 261 -4.42 12.84 3.87
N LEU A 262 -3.43 13.70 4.13
CA LEU A 262 -2.76 13.78 5.43
C LEU A 262 -3.69 14.17 6.57
N ASP A 263 -4.68 15.04 6.32
CA ASP A 263 -5.65 15.47 7.34
C ASP A 263 -6.55 14.31 7.82
N ILE A 264 -6.91 13.40 6.91
CA ILE A 264 -7.71 12.23 7.24
C ILE A 264 -6.84 11.20 7.96
N ALA A 265 -5.61 10.98 7.52
CA ALA A 265 -4.64 10.11 8.19
C ALA A 265 -4.38 10.57 9.62
N GLU A 266 -4.18 11.88 9.84
CA GLU A 266 -4.01 12.45 11.17
C GLU A 266 -5.21 12.17 12.07
N ARG A 267 -6.44 12.36 11.58
CA ARG A 267 -7.66 12.04 12.36
C ARG A 267 -7.70 10.58 12.78
N TYR A 268 -7.37 9.65 11.89
CA TYR A 268 -7.33 8.22 12.25
C TYR A 268 -6.29 7.91 13.34
N HIS A 269 -5.11 8.56 13.32
CA HIS A 269 -4.13 8.42 14.39
C HIS A 269 -4.66 8.97 15.73
N VAL A 270 -5.29 10.15 15.72
CA VAL A 270 -5.89 10.77 16.92
C VAL A 270 -7.06 9.93 17.45
N ASP A 271 -7.94 9.45 16.55
CA ASP A 271 -9.05 8.58 16.93
C ASP A 271 -8.55 7.25 17.52
N ARG A 272 -7.46 6.70 16.98
CA ARG A 272 -6.81 5.48 17.47
C ARG A 272 -6.32 5.66 18.91
N ILE A 273 -5.66 6.78 19.21
CA ILE A 273 -5.21 7.12 20.58
C ILE A 273 -6.40 7.32 21.51
N SER A 274 -7.45 8.00 21.03
CA SER A 274 -8.65 8.30 21.84
C SER A 274 -9.48 7.04 22.16
N ASN A 275 -9.53 6.07 21.25
CA ASN A 275 -10.29 4.83 21.42
C ASN A 275 -9.53 3.75 22.18
N ALA A 276 -8.24 3.93 22.43
CA ALA A 276 -7.46 2.97 23.20
C ALA A 276 -7.90 2.98 24.68
N LYS A 277 -8.58 1.92 25.11
CA LYS A 277 -9.06 1.77 26.50
C LYS A 277 -7.93 1.48 27.48
N GLN A 278 -6.86 0.86 27.00
CA GLN A 278 -5.65 0.55 27.77
C GLN A 278 -4.46 1.29 27.18
N LYS A 279 -3.40 1.45 27.97
CA LYS A 279 -2.13 1.98 27.51
C LYS A 279 -1.49 0.97 26.54
N THR A 280 -1.86 1.03 25.27
CA THR A 280 -1.30 0.18 24.22
C THR A 280 0.02 0.78 23.75
N GLN A 281 1.07 -0.03 23.66
CA GLN A 281 2.40 0.39 23.18
C GLN A 281 2.32 0.84 21.72
N ASN A 282 3.21 1.73 21.35
CA ASN A 282 3.46 2.21 19.98
C ASN A 282 2.37 3.09 19.34
N LEU A 283 1.33 3.49 20.05
CA LEU A 283 0.30 4.37 19.48
C LEU A 283 0.84 5.77 19.17
N TRP A 284 1.47 6.37 20.15
CA TRP A 284 2.12 7.67 20.02
C TRP A 284 3.35 7.62 19.12
N PHE A 285 4.07 6.48 19.13
CA PHE A 285 5.21 6.25 18.24
C PHE A 285 4.79 6.24 16.76
N ASP A 286 3.74 5.47 16.41
CA ASP A 286 3.20 5.43 15.05
C ASP A 286 2.72 6.83 14.60
N TYR A 287 2.06 7.58 15.49
CA TYR A 287 1.64 8.95 15.19
C TYR A 287 2.83 9.91 15.03
N GLY A 288 3.87 9.78 15.87
CA GLY A 288 5.11 10.55 15.74
C GLY A 288 5.83 10.28 14.42
N GLN A 289 5.89 9.04 13.97
CA GLN A 289 6.44 8.69 12.65
C GLN A 289 5.64 9.32 11.50
N PHE A 290 4.31 9.26 11.57
CA PHE A 290 3.45 9.95 10.60
C PHE A 290 3.72 11.46 10.58
N CYS A 291 3.83 12.10 11.75
CA CYS A 291 4.14 13.52 11.85
C CYS A 291 5.49 13.87 11.20
N LEU A 292 6.53 13.02 11.34
CA LEU A 292 7.81 13.22 10.67
C LEU A 292 7.68 13.14 9.14
N ARG A 293 7.01 12.10 8.64
CA ARG A 293 6.78 11.95 7.19
C ARG A 293 5.97 13.07 6.59
N SER A 294 5.07 13.67 7.40
CA SER A 294 4.28 14.85 7.03
C SER A 294 4.99 16.18 7.23
N GLY A 295 6.24 16.18 7.73
CA GLY A 295 7.04 17.38 7.98
C GLY A 295 6.68 18.16 9.26
N MET A 296 5.82 17.62 10.12
CA MET A 296 5.40 18.23 11.40
C MET A 296 6.36 17.84 12.54
N VAL A 297 7.61 18.33 12.49
CA VAL A 297 8.69 17.90 13.38
C VAL A 297 8.40 18.19 14.86
N ASP A 298 7.78 19.34 15.18
CA ASP A 298 7.47 19.74 16.56
C ASP A 298 6.41 18.81 17.18
N LYS A 299 5.36 18.47 16.42
CA LYS A 299 4.35 17.48 16.86
C LYS A 299 4.95 16.08 17.05
N ALA A 300 5.88 15.69 16.19
CA ALA A 300 6.55 14.41 16.32
C ALA A 300 7.36 14.31 17.62
N GLU A 301 8.05 15.38 17.98
CA GLU A 301 8.75 15.47 19.26
C GLU A 301 7.80 15.29 20.45
N GLU A 302 6.66 15.98 20.45
CA GLU A 302 5.64 15.85 21.48
C GLU A 302 5.12 14.40 21.57
N CYS A 303 4.81 13.78 20.43
CA CYS A 303 4.32 12.38 20.38
C CYS A 303 5.34 11.39 20.97
N PHE A 304 6.62 11.52 20.61
CA PHE A 304 7.66 10.64 21.16
C PHE A 304 7.88 10.87 22.65
N ARG A 305 7.75 12.10 23.15
CA ARG A 305 7.81 12.38 24.59
C ARG A 305 6.63 11.78 25.34
N GLU A 306 5.43 11.82 24.78
CA GLU A 306 4.24 11.19 25.36
C GLU A 306 4.39 9.65 25.37
N GLU A 307 4.90 9.02 24.30
CA GLU A 307 5.19 7.58 24.30
C GLU A 307 6.18 7.22 25.41
N LEU A 308 7.28 7.99 25.57
CA LEU A 308 8.28 7.76 26.61
C LEU A 308 7.73 7.97 28.03
N SER A 309 6.71 8.80 28.22
CA SER A 309 6.04 8.97 29.51
C SER A 309 5.25 7.71 29.90
N LEU A 310 4.83 6.92 28.92
CA LEU A 310 4.04 5.70 29.10
C LEU A 310 4.92 4.45 29.07
N TYR A 311 5.81 4.35 28.10
CA TYR A 311 6.68 3.20 27.84
C TYR A 311 8.07 3.66 27.38
N THR A 312 9.10 3.10 28.00
CA THR A 312 10.48 3.36 27.56
C THR A 312 10.88 2.30 26.55
N SER A 313 11.00 2.68 25.28
CA SER A 313 11.49 1.81 24.21
C SER A 313 12.75 2.37 23.57
N LEU A 314 13.60 1.46 23.05
CA LEU A 314 14.83 1.83 22.34
C LEU A 314 14.51 2.70 21.11
N ASP A 315 13.55 2.24 20.30
CA ASP A 315 13.20 2.91 19.05
C ASP A 315 12.69 4.33 19.27
N THR A 316 11.89 4.53 20.33
CA THR A 316 11.37 5.88 20.67
C THR A 316 12.48 6.80 21.17
N LEU A 317 13.42 6.29 21.98
CA LEU A 317 14.57 7.08 22.45
C LEU A 317 15.46 7.51 21.28
N LEU A 318 15.74 6.61 20.34
CA LEU A 318 16.57 6.91 19.18
C LEU A 318 15.84 7.81 18.17
N ALA A 319 14.54 7.62 17.97
CA ALA A 319 13.73 8.50 17.13
C ALA A 319 13.72 9.93 17.69
N LEU A 320 13.50 10.09 19.00
CA LEU A 320 13.56 11.39 19.65
C LEU A 320 14.94 12.04 19.56
N ALA A 321 16.01 11.26 19.76
CA ALA A 321 17.37 11.75 19.57
C ALA A 321 17.61 12.22 18.12
N GLY A 322 17.13 11.50 17.12
CA GLY A 322 17.16 11.88 15.71
C GLY A 322 16.43 13.20 15.43
N VAL A 323 15.24 13.38 16.01
CA VAL A 323 14.47 14.63 15.90
C VAL A 323 15.23 15.81 16.50
N LEU A 324 15.79 15.65 17.69
CA LEU A 324 16.58 16.70 18.36
C LEU A 324 17.84 17.06 17.57
N LEU A 325 18.52 16.07 16.96
CA LEU A 325 19.64 16.29 16.06
C LEU A 325 19.23 17.07 14.81
N ASN A 326 18.06 16.80 14.26
CA ASN A 326 17.51 17.53 13.12
C ASN A 326 17.20 19.00 13.49
N GLN A 327 16.52 19.21 14.61
CA GLN A 327 16.19 20.56 15.10
C GLN A 327 17.43 21.37 15.50
N SER A 328 18.52 20.72 15.94
CA SER A 328 19.78 21.39 16.30
C SER A 328 20.45 22.14 15.14
N LYS A 329 20.06 21.84 13.89
CA LYS A 329 20.52 22.58 12.68
C LYS A 329 19.89 23.97 12.54
N THR A 330 18.80 24.25 13.27
CA THR A 330 18.17 25.57 13.27
C THR A 330 18.93 26.54 14.17
N PRO A 331 18.99 27.86 13.83
CA PRO A 331 19.82 28.82 14.57
C PRO A 331 19.41 29.06 16.03
N LYS A 332 18.28 28.54 16.49
CA LYS A 332 17.72 28.79 17.82
C LYS A 332 18.08 27.80 18.92
N GLY A 333 18.71 26.64 18.60
CA GLY A 333 18.68 25.52 19.54
C GLY A 333 19.98 24.74 19.79
N ASN A 334 21.16 25.23 19.37
CA ASN A 334 22.30 24.35 19.11
C ASN A 334 22.80 23.47 20.26
N LYS A 335 23.09 24.02 21.45
CA LYS A 335 23.80 23.23 22.48
C LYS A 335 22.83 22.43 23.37
N TYR A 336 21.76 23.07 23.78
CA TYR A 336 20.80 22.45 24.72
C TYR A 336 20.13 21.21 24.12
N LEU A 337 19.77 21.24 22.83
CA LEU A 337 19.15 20.09 22.14
C LEU A 337 20.14 18.93 21.95
N LEU A 338 21.41 19.23 21.71
CA LEU A 338 22.46 18.21 21.61
C LEU A 338 22.71 17.54 22.96
N ASP A 339 22.77 18.33 24.06
CA ASP A 339 22.92 17.80 25.41
C ASP A 339 21.70 16.91 25.81
N GLN A 340 20.48 17.27 25.40
CA GLN A 340 19.31 16.43 25.59
C GLN A 340 19.37 15.13 24.76
N ALA A 341 19.76 15.22 23.47
CA ALA A 341 19.92 14.04 22.63
C ALA A 341 20.93 13.05 23.23
N GLU A 342 22.06 13.57 23.80
CA GLU A 342 23.05 12.75 24.49
C GLU A 342 22.44 11.97 25.67
N VAL A 343 21.62 12.64 26.48
CA VAL A 343 20.92 11.99 27.60
C VAL A 343 19.99 10.87 27.15
N PHE A 344 19.21 11.09 26.08
CA PHE A 344 18.31 10.05 25.56
C PHE A 344 19.09 8.86 24.95
N ILE A 345 20.19 9.11 24.24
CA ILE A 345 21.04 8.04 23.71
C ILE A 345 21.70 7.24 24.84
N HIS A 346 22.19 7.91 25.88
CA HIS A 346 22.72 7.23 27.06
C HIS A 346 21.63 6.44 27.80
N SER A 347 20.41 6.91 27.84
CA SER A 347 19.26 6.18 28.39
C SER A 347 18.98 4.93 27.55
N ALA A 348 19.05 5.02 26.22
CA ALA A 348 18.92 3.89 25.31
C ALA A 348 19.99 2.82 25.55
N LEU A 349 21.23 3.24 25.78
CA LEU A 349 22.34 2.32 26.09
C LEU A 349 22.22 1.62 27.46
N ARG A 350 21.43 2.18 28.39
CA ARG A 350 21.22 1.61 29.74
C ARG A 350 20.03 0.66 29.82
N LEU A 351 19.13 0.65 28.81
CA LEU A 351 17.94 -0.20 28.83
C LEU A 351 18.25 -1.70 28.85
N GLU A 352 19.44 -2.10 28.40
CA GLU A 352 19.86 -3.50 28.31
C GLU A 352 21.16 -3.76 29.11
N GLU A 353 21.06 -3.74 30.42
CA GLU A 353 22.19 -4.07 31.29
C GLU A 353 22.59 -5.57 31.27
N GLU A 354 21.79 -6.47 30.71
CA GLU A 354 22.00 -7.91 30.83
C GLU A 354 22.50 -8.64 29.57
N GLN A 355 22.36 -8.12 28.35
CA GLN A 355 22.88 -8.80 27.13
C GLN A 355 23.14 -7.80 25.99
N GLU A 356 24.44 -7.67 25.63
CA GLU A 356 24.98 -7.21 24.36
C GLU A 356 24.61 -5.80 23.86
N SER A 357 25.65 -5.00 23.68
CA SER A 357 25.61 -3.62 23.19
C SER A 357 24.69 -3.43 21.98
N HIS A 358 23.75 -2.47 22.07
CA HIS A 358 22.95 -2.06 20.92
C HIS A 358 23.79 -1.32 19.89
N PRO A 359 24.13 -1.94 18.73
CA PRO A 359 24.94 -1.31 17.70
C PRO A 359 24.35 0.03 17.24
N LEU A 360 23.02 0.11 17.16
CA LEU A 360 22.28 1.27 16.70
C LEU A 360 22.40 2.49 17.67
N ALA A 361 22.34 2.23 18.97
CA ALA A 361 22.52 3.30 19.98
C ALA A 361 23.96 3.82 19.98
N TRP A 362 24.96 2.93 19.80
CA TRP A 362 26.36 3.34 19.62
C TRP A 362 26.57 4.14 18.32
N ALA A 363 25.87 3.76 17.24
CA ALA A 363 25.92 4.50 15.98
C ALA A 363 25.32 5.90 16.11
N MET A 364 24.20 6.04 16.83
CA MET A 364 23.61 7.35 17.11
C MET A 364 24.52 8.22 17.99
N LEU A 365 25.21 7.63 18.96
CA LEU A 365 26.20 8.34 19.80
C LEU A 365 27.41 8.78 18.97
N ALA A 366 27.87 7.92 18.06
CA ALA A 366 28.95 8.25 17.14
C ALA A 366 28.60 9.48 16.28
N LEU A 367 27.38 9.50 15.74
CA LEU A 367 26.87 10.64 14.96
C LEU A 367 26.83 11.93 15.79
N LEU A 368 26.35 11.87 17.03
CA LEU A 368 26.36 13.01 17.95
C LEU A 368 27.79 13.51 18.22
N TYR A 369 28.74 12.62 18.50
CA TYR A 369 30.12 12.97 18.77
C TYR A 369 30.86 13.48 17.53
N ALA A 370 30.59 12.90 16.35
CA ALA A 370 31.10 13.45 15.09
C ALA A 370 30.70 14.92 14.91
N LYS A 371 29.47 15.27 15.30
CA LYS A 371 28.93 16.63 15.21
C LYS A 371 29.44 17.58 16.29
N THR A 372 29.70 17.10 17.51
CA THR A 372 30.07 17.94 18.67
C THR A 372 31.58 18.02 18.90
N LYS A 373 32.29 16.91 18.67
CA LYS A 373 33.73 16.77 18.98
C LYS A 373 34.61 16.54 17.75
N GLY A 374 33.98 16.31 16.59
CA GLY A 374 34.65 15.98 15.34
C GLY A 374 34.80 14.47 15.12
N GLN A 375 34.87 14.08 13.86
CA GLN A 375 34.87 12.68 13.42
C GLN A 375 36.16 11.94 13.86
N ASP A 376 37.30 12.65 13.91
CA ASP A 376 38.61 12.07 14.27
C ASP A 376 38.81 11.93 15.78
N GLY A 377 37.83 12.34 16.60
CA GLY A 377 37.93 12.23 18.06
C GLY A 377 37.92 10.79 18.55
N ASP A 378 38.78 10.43 19.51
CA ASP A 378 38.92 9.10 20.09
C ASP A 378 37.56 8.54 20.57
N GLU A 379 36.70 9.37 21.12
CA GLU A 379 35.37 8.98 21.60
C GLU A 379 34.44 8.60 20.45
N CYS A 380 34.45 9.36 19.35
CA CYS A 380 33.68 9.09 18.16
C CYS A 380 34.12 7.75 17.53
N GLN A 381 35.44 7.58 17.35
CA GLN A 381 36.00 6.37 16.76
C GLN A 381 35.71 5.11 17.62
N ASN A 382 35.73 5.22 18.95
CA ASN A 382 35.34 4.14 19.84
C ASN A 382 33.86 3.77 19.69
N CYS A 383 32.98 4.75 19.52
CA CYS A 383 31.55 4.50 19.28
C CYS A 383 31.33 3.84 17.91
N ILE A 384 32.02 4.29 16.84
CA ILE A 384 31.98 3.68 15.51
C ILE A 384 32.44 2.22 15.60
N PHE A 385 33.56 1.94 16.28
CA PHE A 385 34.06 0.59 16.45
C PHE A 385 33.04 -0.33 17.13
N LYS A 386 32.34 0.15 18.18
CA LYS A 386 31.29 -0.62 18.85
C LYS A 386 30.07 -0.85 17.98
N ALA A 387 29.69 0.15 17.19
CA ALA A 387 28.55 0.06 16.27
C ALA A 387 28.80 -0.91 15.11
N THR A 388 30.04 -1.01 14.63
CA THR A 388 30.39 -1.83 13.46
C THR A 388 30.80 -3.27 13.80
N ARG A 389 30.95 -3.58 15.11
CA ARG A 389 31.42 -4.89 15.57
C ARG A 389 30.49 -6.04 15.18
N GLU A 390 29.17 -5.81 15.19
CA GLU A 390 28.15 -6.82 14.94
C GLU A 390 27.33 -6.46 13.71
N LYS A 391 27.07 -7.46 12.87
CA LYS A 391 26.19 -7.34 11.73
C LYS A 391 24.83 -7.98 12.02
N ARG A 392 23.75 -7.36 11.60
CA ARG A 392 22.39 -7.87 11.73
C ARG A 392 21.71 -7.91 10.36
N ALA A 393 20.90 -8.95 10.14
CA ALA A 393 20.08 -9.04 8.95
C ALA A 393 18.85 -8.13 9.09
N ILE A 394 18.74 -7.14 8.23
CA ILE A 394 17.57 -6.26 8.17
C ILE A 394 16.89 -6.38 6.81
N LYS A 395 15.56 -6.24 6.81
CA LYS A 395 14.76 -6.20 5.58
C LYS A 395 14.59 -4.75 5.15
N MET A 396 15.15 -4.41 4.00
CA MET A 396 15.03 -3.09 3.40
C MET A 396 14.29 -3.18 2.06
N GLY A 397 13.02 -2.75 2.06
CA GLY A 397 12.17 -2.84 0.87
C GLY A 397 12.11 -4.27 0.32
N MET A 398 12.72 -4.49 -0.85
CA MET A 398 12.71 -5.77 -1.57
C MET A 398 13.88 -6.71 -1.22
N ALA A 399 14.88 -6.25 -0.47
CA ALA A 399 16.10 -6.99 -0.17
C ALA A 399 16.27 -7.23 1.34
N THR A 400 16.95 -8.34 1.69
CA THR A 400 17.44 -8.59 3.05
C THR A 400 18.95 -8.41 3.04
N LEU A 401 19.45 -7.48 3.84
CA LEU A 401 20.86 -7.10 3.88
C LEU A 401 21.44 -7.39 5.27
N GLU A 402 22.67 -7.89 5.32
CA GLU A 402 23.46 -7.99 6.55
C GLU A 402 24.25 -6.69 6.74
N VAL A 403 23.84 -5.88 7.70
CA VAL A 403 24.39 -4.55 7.93
C VAL A 403 24.89 -4.39 9.36
N ASP A 404 25.86 -3.51 9.53
CA ASP A 404 26.33 -3.05 10.83
C ASP A 404 25.44 -1.93 11.40
N GLY A 405 25.68 -1.54 12.65
CA GLY A 405 24.89 -0.53 13.32
C GLY A 405 24.95 0.85 12.67
N MET A 406 26.06 1.23 12.02
CA MET A 406 26.18 2.52 11.32
C MET A 406 25.31 2.55 10.07
N THR A 407 25.37 1.51 9.27
CA THR A 407 24.53 1.33 8.07
C THR A 407 23.05 1.22 8.45
N GLN A 408 22.73 0.47 9.52
CA GLN A 408 21.37 0.35 10.04
C GLN A 408 20.81 1.70 10.47
N LEU A 409 21.63 2.56 11.11
CA LEU A 409 21.23 3.91 11.51
C LEU A 409 20.85 4.77 10.30
N VAL A 410 21.63 4.74 9.22
CA VAL A 410 21.30 5.49 8.00
C VAL A 410 19.92 5.07 7.47
N PHE A 411 19.65 3.77 7.38
CA PHE A 411 18.36 3.27 6.90
C PHE A 411 17.21 3.67 7.82
N GLN A 412 17.39 3.58 9.14
CA GLN A 412 16.36 3.96 10.10
C GLN A 412 16.05 5.47 10.04
N LEU A 413 17.05 6.32 9.86
CA LEU A 413 16.85 7.76 9.70
C LEU A 413 16.10 8.10 8.41
N LEU A 414 16.32 7.33 7.34
CA LEU A 414 15.57 7.46 6.09
C LEU A 414 14.11 7.02 6.27
N ASP A 415 13.87 5.92 6.97
CA ASP A 415 12.50 5.45 7.29
C ASP A 415 11.74 6.44 8.17
N LEU A 416 12.44 7.11 9.09
CA LEU A 416 11.91 8.22 9.90
C LEU A 416 11.76 9.53 9.12
N SER A 417 12.11 9.56 7.83
CA SER A 417 12.08 10.78 7.01
C SER A 417 12.88 11.96 7.59
N LEU A 418 14.08 11.67 8.10
CA LEU A 418 15.05 12.65 8.60
C LEU A 418 16.25 12.78 7.64
N PRO A 419 16.07 13.28 6.39
CA PRO A 419 17.08 13.22 5.34
C PRO A 419 18.35 13.99 5.68
N GLN A 420 18.23 15.10 6.40
CA GLN A 420 19.37 15.90 6.79
C GLN A 420 20.29 15.22 7.82
N VAL A 421 19.70 14.45 8.75
CA VAL A 421 20.45 13.68 9.75
C VAL A 421 21.01 12.42 9.12
N ALA A 422 20.24 11.80 8.19
CA ALA A 422 20.70 10.66 7.41
C ALA A 422 21.93 11.00 6.55
N LEU A 423 21.98 12.21 5.96
CA LEU A 423 23.13 12.69 5.21
C LEU A 423 24.38 12.82 6.10
N ASP A 424 24.22 13.39 7.31
CA ASP A 424 25.31 13.47 8.29
C ASP A 424 25.79 12.06 8.71
N ALA A 425 24.86 11.13 8.92
CA ALA A 425 25.20 9.74 9.27
C ALA A 425 25.91 9.02 8.12
N LEU A 426 25.49 9.25 6.89
CA LEU A 426 26.11 8.68 5.69
C LEU A 426 27.56 9.19 5.49
N ALA A 427 27.83 10.44 5.89
CA ALA A 427 29.17 11.02 5.83
C ALA A 427 30.14 10.38 6.87
N VAL A 428 29.62 9.90 7.99
CA VAL A 428 30.38 9.21 9.04
C VAL A 428 30.51 7.71 8.77
N CYS A 429 29.60 7.13 8.00
CA CYS A 429 29.56 5.70 7.71
C CYS A 429 30.47 5.35 6.52
N GLU A 430 31.60 4.64 6.81
CA GLU A 430 32.54 4.17 5.79
C GLU A 430 32.28 2.72 5.35
N THR A 431 31.47 1.99 6.11
CA THR A 431 31.28 0.54 5.94
C THR A 431 30.18 0.15 4.93
N ILE A 432 29.41 1.12 4.48
CA ILE A 432 28.29 0.88 3.56
C ILE A 432 28.81 0.59 2.13
N PRO A 433 28.33 -0.43 1.44
CA PRO A 433 28.64 -0.68 0.04
C PRO A 433 28.33 0.52 -0.85
N GLU A 434 29.15 0.76 -1.89
CA GLU A 434 29.01 1.96 -2.73
C GLU A 434 27.63 2.07 -3.39
N VAL A 435 27.08 0.96 -3.87
CA VAL A 435 25.74 0.92 -4.46
C VAL A 435 24.68 1.33 -3.45
N ASP A 436 24.71 0.77 -2.23
CA ASP A 436 23.75 1.10 -1.16
C ASP A 436 23.93 2.54 -0.70
N ARG A 437 25.16 3.05 -0.68
CA ARG A 437 25.48 4.44 -0.38
C ARG A 437 24.84 5.41 -1.37
N LEU A 438 24.98 5.12 -2.67
CA LEU A 438 24.36 5.91 -3.73
C LEU A 438 22.83 5.82 -3.68
N LEU A 439 22.26 4.64 -3.42
CA LEU A 439 20.80 4.48 -3.24
C LEU A 439 20.27 5.30 -2.06
N CYS A 440 21.01 5.34 -0.95
CA CYS A 440 20.67 6.21 0.19
C CYS A 440 20.70 7.69 -0.21
N LEU A 441 21.71 8.12 -0.98
CA LEU A 441 21.79 9.49 -1.49
C LEU A 441 20.60 9.82 -2.40
N VAL A 442 20.22 8.92 -3.30
CA VAL A 442 19.02 9.08 -4.13
C VAL A 442 17.78 9.28 -3.27
N GLN A 443 17.61 8.46 -2.23
CA GLN A 443 16.47 8.56 -1.34
C GLN A 443 16.50 9.86 -0.50
N ILE A 444 17.67 10.32 -0.07
CA ILE A 444 17.84 11.61 0.62
C ILE A 444 17.40 12.76 -0.30
N HIS A 445 17.92 12.85 -1.52
CA HIS A 445 17.54 13.88 -2.49
C HIS A 445 16.04 13.82 -2.85
N TYR A 446 15.49 12.60 -2.96
CA TYR A 446 14.04 12.42 -3.16
C TYR A 446 13.20 12.99 -2.01
N LEU A 447 13.59 12.73 -0.76
CA LEU A 447 12.92 13.28 0.43
C LEU A 447 13.09 14.81 0.57
N LEU A 448 14.24 15.35 0.12
CA LEU A 448 14.48 16.80 0.08
C LEU A 448 13.74 17.51 -1.08
N GLY A 449 13.18 16.75 -2.02
CA GLY A 449 12.52 17.29 -3.22
C GLY A 449 13.48 17.70 -4.34
N GLU A 450 14.75 17.35 -4.25
CA GLU A 450 15.82 17.63 -5.22
C GLU A 450 15.85 16.56 -6.32
N HIS A 451 14.76 16.49 -7.09
CA HIS A 451 14.53 15.39 -8.04
C HIS A 451 15.57 15.30 -9.16
N ALA A 452 16.09 16.45 -9.62
CA ALA A 452 17.12 16.49 -10.66
C ALA A 452 18.44 15.88 -10.17
N GLU A 453 18.83 16.19 -8.93
CA GLU A 453 20.05 15.65 -8.32
C GLU A 453 19.88 14.15 -8.02
N ALA A 454 18.70 13.74 -7.56
CA ALA A 454 18.39 12.34 -7.37
C ALA A 454 18.57 11.52 -8.68
N LEU A 455 18.10 12.02 -9.81
CA LEU A 455 18.26 11.35 -11.12
C LEU A 455 19.74 11.30 -11.59
N THR A 456 20.53 12.33 -11.28
CA THR A 456 21.97 12.31 -11.63
C THR A 456 22.75 11.26 -10.83
N VAL A 457 22.45 11.12 -9.55
CA VAL A 457 23.04 10.05 -8.72
C VAL A 457 22.54 8.67 -9.15
N LEU A 458 21.28 8.57 -9.54
CA LEU A 458 20.69 7.31 -10.00
C LEU A 458 21.33 6.82 -11.30
N ALA A 459 21.73 7.72 -12.20
CA ALA A 459 22.50 7.35 -13.40
C ALA A 459 23.85 6.69 -13.04
N GLN A 460 24.52 7.15 -11.97
CA GLN A 460 25.74 6.51 -11.46
C GLN A 460 25.45 5.11 -10.87
N VAL A 461 24.30 4.96 -10.17
CA VAL A 461 23.87 3.65 -9.67
C VAL A 461 23.67 2.66 -10.82
N ALA A 462 23.06 3.10 -11.93
CA ALA A 462 22.79 2.25 -13.08
C ALA A 462 24.07 1.70 -13.76
N GLU A 463 25.20 2.41 -13.62
CA GLU A 463 26.50 1.94 -14.12
C GLU A 463 27.15 0.87 -13.23
N LEU A 464 26.80 0.87 -11.93
CA LEU A 464 27.42 -0.01 -10.93
C LEU A 464 26.54 -1.19 -10.51
N CYS A 465 25.23 -1.07 -10.71
CA CYS A 465 24.26 -2.09 -10.31
C CYS A 465 24.19 -3.24 -11.30
N GLU A 466 23.97 -4.44 -10.77
CA GLU A 466 23.56 -5.58 -11.58
C GLU A 466 22.16 -5.34 -12.16
N HIS A 467 21.92 -5.84 -13.38
CA HIS A 467 20.65 -5.65 -14.09
C HIS A 467 19.44 -6.29 -13.39
N ASP A 468 19.66 -7.15 -12.42
CA ASP A 468 18.62 -7.86 -11.66
C ASP A 468 18.19 -7.13 -10.38
N ASP A 469 18.84 -6.02 -10.00
CA ASP A 469 18.43 -5.24 -8.83
C ASP A 469 17.26 -4.33 -9.19
N ALA A 470 16.11 -4.56 -8.53
CA ALA A 470 14.90 -3.77 -8.74
C ALA A 470 14.89 -2.43 -7.97
N ARG A 471 15.75 -2.24 -6.97
CA ARG A 471 15.75 -1.07 -6.07
C ARG A 471 15.97 0.28 -6.79
N PRO A 472 16.93 0.39 -7.72
CA PRO A 472 17.11 1.63 -8.50
C PRO A 472 15.86 2.01 -9.28
N TYR A 473 15.24 1.04 -9.97
CA TYR A 473 14.05 1.26 -10.79
C TYR A 473 12.81 1.66 -9.98
N VAL A 474 12.71 1.20 -8.71
CA VAL A 474 11.65 1.65 -7.79
C VAL A 474 11.79 3.13 -7.47
N LEU A 475 13.00 3.59 -7.16
CA LEU A 475 13.26 5.00 -6.85
C LEU A 475 13.08 5.88 -8.09
N GLU A 476 13.58 5.43 -9.23
CA GLU A 476 13.41 6.09 -10.53
C GLU A 476 11.94 6.29 -10.87
N GLY A 477 11.14 5.22 -10.79
CA GLY A 477 9.71 5.28 -11.03
C GLY A 477 8.99 6.25 -10.09
N LYS A 478 9.34 6.27 -8.80
CA LYS A 478 8.78 7.22 -7.82
C LYS A 478 9.15 8.68 -8.12
N ILE A 479 10.39 8.93 -8.53
CA ILE A 479 10.87 10.27 -8.90
C ILE A 479 10.12 10.75 -10.14
N HIS A 480 10.07 9.94 -11.20
CA HIS A 480 9.35 10.29 -12.43
C HIS A 480 7.84 10.48 -12.21
N ALA A 481 7.22 9.67 -11.36
CA ALA A 481 5.81 9.84 -10.99
C ALA A 481 5.56 11.19 -10.28
N LYS A 482 6.49 11.65 -9.43
CA LYS A 482 6.40 12.96 -8.75
C LYS A 482 6.70 14.13 -9.68
N THR A 483 7.60 13.96 -10.64
CA THR A 483 7.92 15.02 -11.63
C THR A 483 6.89 15.13 -12.73
N GLY A 484 5.93 14.19 -12.81
CA GLY A 484 4.87 14.19 -13.81
C GLY A 484 5.24 13.52 -15.14
N ASP A 485 6.43 12.92 -15.23
CA ASP A 485 6.85 12.11 -16.38
C ASP A 485 6.29 10.69 -16.29
N GLY A 486 5.03 10.54 -16.72
CA GLY A 486 4.32 9.27 -16.63
C GLY A 486 4.93 8.16 -17.50
N GLU A 487 5.49 8.49 -18.67
CA GLU A 487 6.04 7.48 -19.58
C GLU A 487 7.31 6.83 -19.01
N SER A 488 8.24 7.64 -18.49
CA SER A 488 9.46 7.14 -17.84
C SER A 488 9.12 6.38 -16.56
N ALA A 489 8.16 6.86 -15.76
CA ALA A 489 7.70 6.16 -14.58
C ALA A 489 7.13 4.77 -14.90
N ILE A 490 6.32 4.65 -15.94
CA ILE A 490 5.75 3.37 -16.39
C ILE A 490 6.86 2.40 -16.81
N LYS A 491 7.86 2.85 -17.56
CA LYS A 491 8.99 2.00 -17.97
C LYS A 491 9.72 1.44 -16.76
N SER A 492 10.07 2.29 -15.80
CA SER A 492 10.78 1.88 -14.59
C SER A 492 9.95 0.90 -13.75
N PHE A 493 8.65 1.17 -13.52
CA PHE A 493 7.79 0.25 -12.78
C PHE A 493 7.51 -1.06 -13.52
N THR A 494 7.37 -1.04 -14.85
CA THR A 494 7.25 -2.26 -15.66
C THR A 494 8.47 -3.15 -15.47
N ARG A 495 9.67 -2.54 -15.44
CA ARG A 495 10.92 -3.25 -15.15
C ARG A 495 10.90 -3.88 -13.76
N VAL A 496 10.49 -3.12 -12.73
CA VAL A 496 10.33 -3.64 -11.35
C VAL A 496 9.41 -4.85 -11.31
N MET A 497 8.24 -4.77 -11.96
CA MET A 497 7.28 -5.87 -12.00
C MET A 497 7.83 -7.10 -12.72
N SER A 498 8.61 -6.91 -13.78
CA SER A 498 9.23 -8.01 -14.52
C SER A 498 10.32 -8.71 -13.73
N LEU A 499 11.08 -7.97 -12.91
CA LEU A 499 12.17 -8.51 -12.08
C LEU A 499 11.63 -9.19 -10.84
N ASN A 500 10.79 -8.53 -10.06
CA ASN A 500 10.32 -9.05 -8.77
C ASN A 500 8.96 -8.49 -8.35
N ALA A 501 7.88 -8.89 -9.03
CA ALA A 501 6.53 -8.48 -8.70
C ALA A 501 6.13 -8.85 -7.27
N SER A 502 6.58 -10.02 -6.76
CA SER A 502 6.20 -10.51 -5.43
C SER A 502 6.76 -9.67 -4.28
N ALA A 503 7.86 -8.96 -4.49
CA ALA A 503 8.50 -8.12 -3.48
C ALA A 503 7.99 -6.65 -3.49
N CYS A 504 7.19 -6.23 -4.50
CA CYS A 504 6.66 -4.88 -4.59
C CYS A 504 5.84 -4.50 -3.34
N THR A 505 6.05 -3.31 -2.83
CA THR A 505 5.26 -2.75 -1.73
C THR A 505 3.94 -2.16 -2.22
N LEU A 506 2.97 -1.97 -1.32
CA LEU A 506 1.68 -1.36 -1.65
C LEU A 506 1.84 0.03 -2.29
N ASP A 507 2.76 0.85 -1.78
CA ASP A 507 3.07 2.18 -2.30
C ASP A 507 3.50 2.14 -3.79
N VAL A 508 4.39 1.21 -4.14
CA VAL A 508 4.84 1.01 -5.53
C VAL A 508 3.67 0.61 -6.43
N LEU A 509 2.85 -0.35 -6.00
CA LEU A 509 1.71 -0.84 -6.78
C LEU A 509 0.65 0.26 -6.97
N LEU A 510 0.32 1.02 -5.93
CA LEU A 510 -0.63 2.14 -6.02
C LEU A 510 -0.10 3.26 -6.92
N THR A 511 1.19 3.60 -6.80
CA THR A 511 1.80 4.66 -7.62
C THR A 511 1.85 4.23 -9.09
N TYR A 512 2.24 3.00 -9.35
CA TYR A 512 2.27 2.45 -10.72
C TYR A 512 0.87 2.40 -11.35
N GLY A 513 -0.13 1.86 -10.63
CA GLY A 513 -1.50 1.84 -11.09
C GLY A 513 -2.06 3.24 -11.38
N LYS A 514 -1.80 4.23 -10.51
CA LYS A 514 -2.20 5.63 -10.72
C LYS A 514 -1.53 6.26 -11.94
N THR A 515 -0.23 6.01 -12.17
CA THR A 515 0.49 6.53 -13.34
C THR A 515 -0.05 5.93 -14.64
N LEU A 516 -0.34 4.63 -14.68
CA LEU A 516 -0.96 3.96 -15.82
C LEU A 516 -2.35 4.53 -16.14
N MET A 517 -3.16 4.79 -15.11
CA MET A 517 -4.47 5.42 -15.28
C MET A 517 -4.36 6.86 -15.80
N GLY A 518 -3.31 7.59 -15.41
CA GLY A 518 -3.04 8.95 -15.87
C GLY A 518 -2.79 9.05 -17.38
N VAL A 519 -2.25 8.00 -18.01
CA VAL A 519 -2.04 7.92 -19.46
C VAL A 519 -3.33 7.70 -20.23
N GLY A 520 -4.29 6.96 -19.66
CA GLY A 520 -5.66 6.82 -20.17
C GLY A 520 -5.81 6.03 -21.48
N THR A 521 -4.78 5.35 -22.00
CA THR A 521 -4.94 4.46 -23.14
C THR A 521 -5.57 3.14 -22.74
N GLU A 522 -6.33 2.50 -23.62
CA GLU A 522 -6.99 1.22 -23.30
C GLU A 522 -5.98 0.14 -22.84
N GLY A 523 -4.78 0.09 -23.44
CA GLY A 523 -3.72 -0.82 -23.04
C GLY A 523 -3.20 -0.50 -21.63
N SER A 524 -2.95 0.79 -21.31
CA SER A 524 -2.51 1.18 -19.97
C SER A 524 -3.58 0.96 -18.91
N LEU A 525 -4.87 1.15 -19.23
CA LEU A 525 -5.98 0.87 -18.32
C LEU A 525 -6.12 -0.64 -17.99
N ARG A 526 -5.92 -1.50 -18.98
CA ARG A 526 -5.90 -2.96 -18.76
C ARG A 526 -4.73 -3.37 -17.87
N THR A 527 -3.53 -2.84 -18.14
CA THR A 527 -2.35 -3.09 -17.29
C THR A 527 -2.57 -2.52 -15.88
N ALA A 528 -3.20 -1.35 -15.74
CA ALA A 528 -3.55 -0.79 -14.45
C ALA A 528 -4.51 -1.70 -13.66
N LEU A 529 -5.51 -2.27 -14.33
CA LEU A 529 -6.43 -3.23 -13.73
C LEU A 529 -5.67 -4.47 -13.23
N ASP A 530 -4.75 -5.03 -14.04
CA ASP A 530 -3.92 -6.17 -13.63
C ASP A 530 -3.09 -5.85 -12.38
N VAL A 531 -2.47 -4.68 -12.34
CA VAL A 531 -1.67 -4.23 -11.20
C VAL A 531 -2.52 -4.07 -9.95
N PHE A 532 -3.71 -3.47 -10.07
CA PHE A 532 -4.61 -3.31 -8.92
C PHE A 532 -5.20 -4.62 -8.43
N VAL A 533 -5.55 -5.55 -9.34
CA VAL A 533 -6.02 -6.90 -8.96
C VAL A 533 -4.91 -7.65 -8.23
N PHE A 534 -3.67 -7.59 -8.73
CA PHE A 534 -2.51 -8.15 -8.03
C PHE A 534 -2.30 -7.49 -6.65
N ALA A 535 -2.47 -6.17 -6.56
CA ALA A 535 -2.39 -5.46 -5.28
C ALA A 535 -3.49 -5.90 -4.30
N CYS A 536 -4.73 -6.13 -4.77
CA CYS A 536 -5.82 -6.67 -3.95
C CYS A 536 -5.52 -8.08 -3.43
N GLN A 537 -4.84 -8.93 -4.23
CA GLN A 537 -4.43 -10.27 -3.79
C GLN A 537 -3.38 -10.20 -2.68
N LYS A 538 -2.45 -9.25 -2.79
CA LYS A 538 -1.32 -9.13 -1.89
C LYS A 538 -1.66 -8.35 -0.61
N CYS A 539 -2.30 -7.20 -0.76
CA CYS A 539 -2.64 -6.25 0.30
C CYS A 539 -4.04 -5.69 0.05
N PRO A 540 -5.11 -6.42 0.44
CA PRO A 540 -6.47 -5.94 0.23
C PRO A 540 -6.73 -4.69 1.07
N CYS A 541 -6.93 -3.54 0.44
CA CYS A 541 -7.29 -2.27 1.07
C CYS A 541 -8.31 -1.52 0.21
N ALA A 542 -8.95 -0.50 0.76
CA ALA A 542 -10.00 0.24 0.05
C ALA A 542 -9.46 0.93 -1.22
N SER A 543 -8.21 1.42 -1.18
CA SER A 543 -7.59 2.09 -2.33
C SER A 543 -7.25 1.15 -3.48
N THR A 544 -6.86 -0.10 -3.20
CA THR A 544 -6.61 -1.09 -4.26
C THR A 544 -7.89 -1.49 -4.96
N TRP A 545 -8.97 -1.74 -4.20
CA TRP A 545 -10.28 -2.03 -4.77
C TRP A 545 -10.88 -0.83 -5.50
N LEU A 546 -10.68 0.39 -4.98
CA LEU A 546 -11.07 1.61 -5.67
C LEU A 546 -10.31 1.77 -7.00
N GLY A 547 -9.01 1.47 -7.02
CA GLY A 547 -8.22 1.45 -8.26
C GLY A 547 -8.79 0.49 -9.30
N CYS A 548 -9.12 -0.76 -8.89
CA CYS A 548 -9.80 -1.73 -9.76
C CYS A 548 -11.12 -1.16 -10.30
N ALA A 549 -11.93 -0.58 -9.41
CA ALA A 549 -13.23 -0.04 -9.79
C ALA A 549 -13.12 1.08 -10.82
N VAL A 550 -12.19 2.02 -10.61
CA VAL A 550 -11.99 3.14 -11.53
C VAL A 550 -11.49 2.65 -12.88
N ALA A 551 -10.54 1.71 -12.91
CA ALA A 551 -10.07 1.09 -14.15
C ALA A 551 -11.20 0.37 -14.89
N CYS A 552 -12.06 -0.39 -14.18
CA CYS A 552 -13.23 -1.04 -14.77
C CYS A 552 -14.26 -0.04 -15.30
N ILE A 553 -14.50 1.09 -14.61
CA ILE A 553 -15.42 2.14 -15.08
C ILE A 553 -14.93 2.75 -16.40
N GLU A 554 -13.61 3.02 -16.52
CA GLU A 554 -13.03 3.58 -17.74
C GLU A 554 -12.99 2.55 -18.89
N LEU A 555 -12.89 1.26 -18.58
CA LEU A 555 -13.00 0.15 -19.54
C LEU A 555 -14.43 -0.26 -19.85
N GLU A 556 -15.44 0.42 -19.28
CA GLU A 556 -16.88 0.16 -19.42
C GLU A 556 -17.31 -1.23 -18.88
N ASP A 557 -16.49 -1.89 -18.04
CA ASP A 557 -16.86 -3.11 -17.34
C ASP A 557 -17.58 -2.80 -16.02
N TYR A 558 -18.84 -2.45 -16.13
CA TYR A 558 -19.65 -1.98 -14.99
C TYR A 558 -19.96 -3.07 -13.97
N ALA A 559 -19.98 -4.35 -14.36
CA ALA A 559 -20.26 -5.45 -13.46
C ALA A 559 -19.09 -5.68 -12.47
N ASN A 560 -17.87 -5.71 -12.97
CA ASN A 560 -16.69 -5.82 -12.13
C ASN A 560 -16.44 -4.53 -11.32
N ALA A 561 -16.77 -3.36 -11.87
CA ALA A 561 -16.71 -2.09 -11.14
C ALA A 561 -17.65 -2.07 -9.93
N GLU A 562 -18.89 -2.55 -10.06
CA GLU A 562 -19.86 -2.63 -8.95
C GLU A 562 -19.35 -3.56 -7.83
N THR A 563 -18.79 -4.71 -8.21
CA THR A 563 -18.19 -5.66 -7.25
C THR A 563 -17.02 -5.03 -6.51
N ALA A 564 -16.11 -4.35 -7.22
CA ALA A 564 -14.95 -3.73 -6.63
C ALA A 564 -15.31 -2.57 -5.70
N LEU A 565 -16.31 -1.73 -6.06
CA LEU A 565 -16.81 -0.68 -5.18
C LEU A 565 -17.50 -1.23 -3.93
N THR A 566 -18.20 -2.35 -4.05
CA THR A 566 -18.83 -3.01 -2.90
C THR A 566 -17.76 -3.48 -1.90
N GLU A 567 -16.69 -4.13 -2.36
CA GLU A 567 -15.56 -4.55 -1.52
C GLU A 567 -14.85 -3.34 -0.89
N ALA A 568 -14.61 -2.28 -1.67
CA ALA A 568 -14.03 -1.04 -1.13
C ALA A 568 -14.89 -0.45 0.00
N SER A 569 -16.23 -0.47 -0.14
CA SER A 569 -17.17 0.07 0.86
C SER A 569 -17.20 -0.73 2.17
N VAL A 570 -16.96 -2.04 2.10
CA VAL A 570 -16.84 -2.91 3.28
C VAL A 570 -15.56 -2.59 4.07
N LEU A 571 -14.48 -2.28 3.36
CA LEU A 571 -13.20 -1.95 3.99
C LEU A 571 -13.21 -0.53 4.59
N ASP A 572 -13.69 0.45 3.83
CA ASP A 572 -13.80 1.85 4.26
C ASP A 572 -15.09 2.50 3.76
N SER A 573 -16.10 2.55 4.63
CA SER A 573 -17.40 3.17 4.32
C SER A 573 -17.39 4.69 4.32
N LYS A 574 -16.34 5.35 4.86
CA LYS A 574 -16.20 6.81 4.95
C LYS A 574 -15.43 7.42 3.78
N ASN A 575 -15.00 6.62 2.82
CA ASN A 575 -14.20 7.09 1.69
C ASN A 575 -15.06 7.88 0.69
N ALA A 576 -14.93 9.21 0.71
CA ALA A 576 -15.68 10.10 -0.19
C ALA A 576 -15.39 9.84 -1.68
N LYS A 577 -14.14 9.44 -2.04
CA LYS A 577 -13.78 9.11 -3.43
C LYS A 577 -14.52 7.86 -3.91
N MET A 578 -14.64 6.86 -3.07
CA MET A 578 -15.38 5.64 -3.37
C MET A 578 -16.86 5.96 -3.64
N TRP A 579 -17.51 6.77 -2.79
CA TRP A 579 -18.90 7.17 -3.00
C TRP A 579 -19.09 8.01 -4.27
N ALA A 580 -18.12 8.86 -4.62
CA ALA A 580 -18.16 9.62 -5.87
C ALA A 580 -18.13 8.68 -7.10
N HIS A 581 -17.27 7.66 -7.11
CA HIS A 581 -17.23 6.67 -8.19
C HIS A 581 -18.48 5.77 -8.20
N THR A 582 -19.05 5.46 -7.04
CA THR A 582 -20.34 4.74 -6.93
C THR A 582 -21.47 5.57 -7.53
N CYS A 583 -21.47 6.89 -7.30
CA CYS A 583 -22.42 7.81 -7.93
C CYS A 583 -22.25 7.82 -9.45
N ILE A 584 -21.02 7.99 -9.95
CA ILE A 584 -20.72 7.97 -11.40
C ILE A 584 -21.16 6.65 -12.04
N LEU A 585 -20.86 5.50 -11.42
CA LEU A 585 -21.27 4.21 -11.92
C LEU A 585 -22.78 4.07 -11.96
N SER A 586 -23.48 4.51 -10.90
CA SER A 586 -24.96 4.46 -10.84
C SER A 586 -25.59 5.33 -11.91
N LEU A 587 -25.03 6.51 -12.21
CA LEU A 587 -25.48 7.39 -13.31
C LEU A 587 -25.28 6.70 -14.67
N LYS A 588 -24.13 6.09 -14.93
CA LYS A 588 -23.84 5.35 -16.17
C LYS A 588 -24.78 4.15 -16.36
N LEU A 589 -25.20 3.53 -15.27
CA LEU A 589 -26.20 2.44 -15.26
C LEU A 589 -27.66 2.93 -15.30
N GLY A 590 -27.90 4.24 -15.28
CA GLY A 590 -29.24 4.83 -15.27
C GLY A 590 -30.01 4.68 -13.95
N ARG A 591 -29.33 4.33 -12.84
CA ARG A 591 -29.91 4.15 -11.50
C ARG A 591 -29.89 5.46 -10.72
N THR A 592 -30.76 6.40 -11.02
CA THR A 592 -30.75 7.77 -10.49
C THR A 592 -30.95 7.82 -8.97
N GLU A 593 -31.82 7.00 -8.37
CA GLU A 593 -32.04 6.99 -6.92
C GLU A 593 -30.79 6.54 -6.15
N ALA A 594 -30.11 5.49 -6.64
CA ALA A 594 -28.87 5.03 -6.04
C ALA A 594 -27.74 6.08 -6.19
N ALA A 595 -27.70 6.77 -7.34
CA ALA A 595 -26.73 7.84 -7.57
C ALA A 595 -26.94 9.02 -6.60
N LEU A 596 -28.19 9.43 -6.36
CA LEU A 596 -28.51 10.51 -5.40
C LEU A 596 -28.15 10.11 -3.97
N SER A 597 -28.46 8.88 -3.56
CA SER A 597 -28.05 8.38 -2.24
C SER A 597 -26.52 8.37 -2.06
N ALA A 598 -25.78 7.96 -3.10
CA ALA A 598 -24.31 8.01 -3.07
C ALA A 598 -23.78 9.44 -3.02
N LEU A 599 -24.44 10.38 -3.72
CA LEU A 599 -24.09 11.79 -3.72
C LEU A 599 -24.25 12.42 -2.32
N ASP A 600 -25.27 12.05 -1.57
CA ASP A 600 -25.47 12.54 -0.20
C ASP A 600 -24.27 12.16 0.68
N PHE A 601 -23.71 10.95 0.54
CA PHE A 601 -22.48 10.55 1.24
C PHE A 601 -21.26 11.36 0.76
N VAL A 602 -21.12 11.66 -0.52
CA VAL A 602 -20.02 12.49 -1.05
C VAL A 602 -20.07 13.91 -0.45
N LEU A 603 -21.28 14.45 -0.26
CA LEU A 603 -21.46 15.77 0.32
C LEU A 603 -21.20 15.77 1.83
N LEU A 604 -21.58 14.69 2.51
CA LEU A 604 -21.38 14.50 3.96
C LEU A 604 -19.91 14.36 4.31
N GLU A 605 -19.19 13.48 3.61
CA GLU A 605 -17.77 13.16 3.90
C GLU A 605 -16.77 14.16 3.29
N ASN A 606 -17.25 15.23 2.72
CA ASN A 606 -16.46 16.36 2.22
C ASN A 606 -15.33 15.99 1.24
N LEU A 607 -15.69 15.48 0.06
CA LEU A 607 -14.72 15.19 -1.01
C LEU A 607 -13.84 16.42 -1.34
N GLU A 608 -12.53 16.27 -1.32
CA GLU A 608 -11.55 17.36 -1.55
C GLU A 608 -10.98 17.38 -2.96
N ASP A 609 -11.07 16.29 -3.69
CA ASP A 609 -10.54 16.14 -5.03
C ASP A 609 -11.37 16.91 -6.04
N VAL A 610 -10.84 18.08 -6.45
CA VAL A 610 -11.52 19.00 -7.39
C VAL A 610 -11.75 18.34 -8.75
N SER A 611 -10.79 17.55 -9.24
CA SER A 611 -10.90 16.90 -10.55
C SER A 611 -12.02 15.85 -10.57
N LEU A 612 -12.18 15.13 -9.46
CA LEU A 612 -13.27 14.16 -9.31
C LEU A 612 -14.63 14.84 -9.11
N LEU A 613 -14.68 15.98 -8.38
CA LEU A 613 -15.88 16.80 -8.26
C LEU A 613 -16.34 17.31 -9.63
N ASP A 614 -15.43 17.81 -10.46
CA ASP A 614 -15.74 18.29 -11.81
C ASP A 614 -16.19 17.15 -12.74
N LYS A 615 -15.61 15.95 -12.61
CA LYS A 615 -16.04 14.75 -13.34
C LYS A 615 -17.45 14.33 -12.92
N LEU A 616 -17.69 14.27 -11.62
CA LEU A 616 -19.01 13.95 -11.06
C LEU A 616 -20.09 14.95 -11.51
N ALA A 617 -19.78 16.23 -11.48
CA ALA A 617 -20.71 17.29 -11.92
C ALA A 617 -21.05 17.17 -13.41
N ARG A 618 -20.06 16.82 -14.26
CA ARG A 618 -20.31 16.58 -15.69
C ARG A 618 -21.24 15.40 -15.93
N GLU A 619 -21.05 14.31 -15.20
CA GLU A 619 -21.92 13.13 -15.29
C GLU A 619 -23.34 13.43 -14.78
N LEU A 620 -23.49 14.19 -13.68
CA LEU A 620 -24.78 14.65 -13.18
C LEU A 620 -25.51 15.54 -14.20
N ALA A 621 -24.80 16.50 -14.81
CA ALA A 621 -25.36 17.38 -15.84
C ALA A 621 -25.78 16.59 -17.10
N SER A 622 -25.00 15.59 -17.52
CA SER A 622 -25.35 14.73 -18.66
C SER A 622 -26.63 13.92 -18.43
N CYS A 623 -26.91 13.56 -17.18
CA CYS A 623 -28.14 12.86 -16.76
C CYS A 623 -29.30 13.84 -16.43
N SER A 624 -29.18 15.13 -16.77
CA SER A 624 -30.19 16.19 -16.52
C SER A 624 -30.45 16.46 -15.02
N LEU A 625 -29.55 16.06 -14.12
CA LEU A 625 -29.60 16.32 -12.67
C LEU A 625 -28.89 17.66 -12.36
N HIS A 626 -29.39 18.75 -12.94
CA HIS A 626 -28.73 20.07 -12.92
C HIS A 626 -28.66 20.67 -11.51
N ASP A 627 -29.70 20.47 -10.65
CA ASP A 627 -29.69 20.96 -9.26
C ASP A 627 -28.53 20.41 -8.46
N GLN A 628 -28.29 19.11 -8.59
CA GLN A 628 -27.21 18.40 -7.91
C GLN A 628 -25.84 18.78 -8.50
N ALA A 629 -25.77 18.92 -9.83
CA ALA A 629 -24.55 19.39 -10.50
C ALA A 629 -24.15 20.81 -10.01
N VAL A 630 -25.10 21.72 -9.83
CA VAL A 630 -24.85 23.05 -9.25
C VAL A 630 -24.28 22.98 -7.84
N GLN A 631 -24.81 22.10 -6.98
CA GLN A 631 -24.29 21.93 -5.62
C GLN A 631 -22.85 21.46 -5.62
N VAL A 632 -22.52 20.43 -6.44
CA VAL A 632 -21.17 19.87 -6.56
C VAL A 632 -20.21 20.90 -7.14
N LEU A 633 -20.61 21.64 -8.17
CA LEU A 633 -19.78 22.68 -8.81
C LEU A 633 -19.50 23.86 -7.88
N ARG A 634 -20.48 24.30 -7.10
CA ARG A 634 -20.24 25.34 -6.07
C ARG A 634 -19.23 24.89 -5.05
N LYS A 635 -19.25 23.60 -4.65
CA LYS A 635 -18.26 23.02 -3.77
C LYS A 635 -16.87 22.92 -4.43
N SER A 636 -16.80 22.52 -5.71
CA SER A 636 -15.55 22.50 -6.48
C SER A 636 -14.93 23.89 -6.60
N LEU A 637 -15.72 24.89 -7.01
CA LEU A 637 -15.28 26.28 -7.17
C LEU A 637 -14.87 26.95 -5.86
N SER A 638 -15.44 26.56 -4.72
CA SER A 638 -15.02 27.06 -3.41
C SER A 638 -13.60 26.64 -3.04
N LYS A 639 -13.10 25.53 -3.64
CA LYS A 639 -11.76 24.99 -3.40
C LYS A 639 -10.74 25.48 -4.43
N SER A 640 -11.13 25.46 -5.70
CA SER A 640 -10.26 25.92 -6.79
C SER A 640 -11.07 26.61 -7.88
N PRO A 641 -10.74 27.86 -8.23
CA PRO A 641 -11.40 28.54 -9.33
C PRO A 641 -10.97 27.92 -10.67
N SER A 642 -11.91 27.33 -11.40
CA SER A 642 -11.74 26.77 -12.73
C SER A 642 -12.74 27.38 -13.69
N SER A 643 -12.30 27.96 -14.80
CA SER A 643 -13.19 28.53 -15.81
C SER A 643 -14.06 27.48 -16.51
N GLN A 644 -13.57 26.25 -16.62
CA GLN A 644 -14.34 25.11 -17.14
C GLN A 644 -15.48 24.72 -16.18
N ALA A 645 -15.18 24.63 -14.88
CA ALA A 645 -16.18 24.32 -13.86
C ALA A 645 -17.21 25.46 -13.76
N ARG A 646 -16.81 26.76 -13.86
CA ARG A 646 -17.71 27.89 -13.92
C ARG A 646 -18.62 27.85 -15.14
N LYS A 647 -18.07 27.51 -16.32
CA LYS A 647 -18.88 27.34 -17.51
C LYS A 647 -19.95 26.26 -17.31
N LEU A 648 -19.59 25.10 -16.79
CA LEU A 648 -20.51 24.00 -16.53
C LEU A 648 -21.59 24.40 -15.49
N LEU A 649 -21.20 25.21 -14.49
CA LEU A 649 -22.13 25.78 -13.52
C LEU A 649 -23.12 26.71 -14.18
N ALA A 650 -22.65 27.63 -15.04
CA ALA A 650 -23.49 28.56 -15.78
C ALA A 650 -24.44 27.84 -16.74
N ASP A 651 -23.96 26.82 -17.46
CA ASP A 651 -24.77 25.96 -18.33
C ASP A 651 -25.88 25.25 -17.54
N SER A 652 -25.56 24.71 -16.37
CA SER A 652 -26.52 24.03 -15.49
C SER A 652 -27.55 24.98 -14.91
N LEU A 653 -27.16 26.19 -14.47
CA LEU A 653 -28.04 27.25 -14.00
C LEU A 653 -28.95 27.77 -15.09
N PHE A 654 -28.44 27.86 -16.31
CA PHE A 654 -29.25 28.28 -17.47
C PHE A 654 -30.38 27.28 -17.75
N LEU A 655 -30.06 25.96 -17.71
CA LEU A 655 -31.07 24.91 -17.92
C LEU A 655 -32.09 24.81 -16.78
N LEU A 656 -31.70 25.17 -15.55
CA LEU A 656 -32.61 25.27 -14.40
C LEU A 656 -33.51 26.55 -14.45
N GLY A 657 -33.25 27.46 -15.39
CA GLY A 657 -34.02 28.69 -15.51
C GLY A 657 -33.51 29.86 -14.63
N SER A 658 -32.43 29.66 -13.86
CA SER A 658 -31.79 30.73 -13.07
C SER A 658 -30.88 31.59 -13.95
N LYS A 659 -31.46 32.19 -14.97
CA LYS A 659 -30.74 32.90 -16.06
C LYS A 659 -29.89 34.08 -15.58
N ILE A 660 -30.29 34.75 -14.49
CA ILE A 660 -29.56 35.91 -13.92
C ILE A 660 -28.25 35.44 -13.29
N GLU A 661 -28.30 34.36 -12.49
CA GLU A 661 -27.08 33.75 -11.89
C GLU A 661 -26.19 33.17 -12.98
N ALA A 662 -26.79 32.48 -13.97
CA ALA A 662 -26.04 31.93 -15.11
C ALA A 662 -25.27 33.03 -15.86
N LYS A 663 -25.90 34.20 -16.09
CA LYS A 663 -25.23 35.33 -16.71
C LYS A 663 -24.03 35.82 -15.91
N ALA A 664 -24.18 35.96 -14.60
CA ALA A 664 -23.08 36.40 -13.74
C ALA A 664 -21.87 35.47 -13.83
N GLU A 665 -22.11 34.16 -13.86
CA GLU A 665 -21.04 33.16 -14.01
C GLU A 665 -20.42 33.15 -15.41
N TYR A 666 -21.23 33.32 -16.47
CA TYR A 666 -20.70 33.48 -17.83
C TYR A 666 -19.88 34.77 -17.99
N ASP A 667 -20.31 35.89 -17.40
CA ASP A 667 -19.56 37.14 -17.43
C ASP A 667 -18.23 37.03 -16.71
N ALA A 668 -18.17 36.24 -15.58
CA ALA A 668 -16.95 35.94 -14.88
C ALA A 668 -16.01 35.08 -15.75
N VAL A 669 -16.53 34.06 -16.45
CA VAL A 669 -15.76 33.25 -17.38
C VAL A 669 -15.17 34.06 -18.53
N LEU A 670 -15.92 35.00 -19.07
CA LEU A 670 -15.45 35.91 -20.13
C LEU A 670 -14.39 36.90 -19.62
N GLY A 671 -14.47 37.27 -18.33
CA GLY A 671 -13.47 38.11 -17.65
C GLY A 671 -12.14 37.40 -17.41
N ASP A 672 -12.18 36.11 -17.14
CA ASP A 672 -10.98 35.28 -16.91
C ASP A 672 -10.14 35.05 -18.19
N GLY A 673 -10.73 35.16 -19.38
CA GLY A 673 -10.06 35.13 -20.69
C GLY A 673 -9.34 33.80 -21.03
N THR A 674 -9.64 32.73 -20.31
CA THR A 674 -8.95 31.41 -20.43
C THR A 674 -9.61 30.48 -21.43
N LEU A 675 -10.83 30.78 -21.88
CA LEU A 675 -11.52 29.96 -22.88
C LEU A 675 -11.18 30.42 -24.29
N GLU A 676 -10.92 29.47 -25.18
CA GLU A 676 -10.61 29.70 -26.58
C GLU A 676 -11.59 28.94 -27.50
N GLY A 677 -11.74 29.42 -28.74
CA GLY A 677 -12.44 28.74 -29.81
C GLY A 677 -13.98 28.70 -29.65
N GLU A 678 -14.57 27.57 -30.03
CA GLU A 678 -16.02 27.34 -30.07
C GLU A 678 -16.71 27.51 -28.71
N ALA A 679 -16.00 27.15 -27.61
CA ALA A 679 -16.50 27.28 -26.25
C ALA A 679 -16.74 28.76 -25.83
N LEU A 680 -15.86 29.67 -26.28
CA LEU A 680 -16.00 31.11 -26.03
C LEU A 680 -17.20 31.69 -26.81
N GLU A 681 -17.38 31.22 -28.03
CA GLU A 681 -18.46 31.69 -28.90
C GLU A 681 -19.82 31.24 -28.39
N THR A 682 -19.93 30.00 -27.90
CA THR A 682 -21.17 29.50 -27.26
C THR A 682 -21.53 30.31 -26.01
N VAL A 683 -20.55 30.63 -25.15
CA VAL A 683 -20.76 31.47 -23.96
C VAL A 683 -21.25 32.86 -24.34
N ARG A 684 -20.66 33.49 -25.37
CA ARG A 684 -21.12 34.84 -25.88
C ARG A 684 -22.54 34.79 -26.39
N GLN A 685 -22.90 33.79 -27.18
CA GLN A 685 -24.27 33.64 -27.70
C GLN A 685 -25.28 33.45 -26.57
N GLN A 686 -24.94 32.68 -25.52
CA GLN A 686 -25.81 32.50 -24.37
C GLN A 686 -25.99 33.79 -23.57
N VAL A 687 -24.91 34.55 -23.35
CA VAL A 687 -24.97 35.87 -22.69
C VAL A 687 -25.82 36.85 -23.49
N GLU A 688 -25.69 36.87 -24.83
CA GLU A 688 -26.54 37.72 -25.72
C GLU A 688 -28.01 37.30 -25.63
N THR A 689 -28.30 36.00 -25.64
CA THR A 689 -29.67 35.47 -25.53
C THR A 689 -30.32 35.88 -24.21
N ILE A 690 -29.62 35.74 -23.09
CA ILE A 690 -30.08 36.16 -21.76
C ILE A 690 -30.28 37.69 -21.73
N THR A 691 -29.33 38.43 -22.30
CA THR A 691 -29.38 39.89 -22.33
C THR A 691 -30.56 40.44 -23.16
N GLN A 692 -30.89 39.78 -24.28
CA GLN A 692 -32.06 40.11 -25.11
C GLN A 692 -33.38 39.75 -24.41
N GLU A 693 -33.47 38.60 -23.77
CA GLU A 693 -34.68 38.15 -23.05
C GLU A 693 -35.03 39.05 -21.85
N PHE A 694 -34.04 39.52 -21.10
CA PHE A 694 -34.26 40.31 -19.89
C PHE A 694 -34.10 41.83 -20.09
N GLY A 695 -33.77 42.30 -21.30
CA GLY A 695 -33.58 43.72 -21.58
C GLY A 695 -32.42 44.36 -20.79
N LEU A 696 -31.50 43.55 -20.30
CA LEU A 696 -30.34 43.96 -19.51
C LEU A 696 -29.23 44.47 -20.44
N GLY A 697 -29.44 45.60 -21.09
CA GLY A 697 -28.41 46.31 -21.85
C GLY A 697 -27.26 46.75 -20.89
N PRO A 698 -26.09 47.12 -21.42
CA PRO A 698 -24.86 47.40 -20.64
C PRO A 698 -24.98 48.54 -19.61
N ALA A 699 -26.15 49.21 -19.53
CA ALA A 699 -26.40 50.32 -18.60
C ALA A 699 -27.07 49.93 -17.26
N ALA A 700 -27.50 48.66 -17.06
CA ALA A 700 -28.24 48.26 -15.85
C ALA A 700 -27.34 47.67 -14.75
N ALA A 701 -26.04 47.38 -15.00
CA ALA A 701 -25.10 46.85 -14.02
C ALA A 701 -24.66 47.88 -12.96
N ALA A 702 -25.01 49.16 -13.10
CA ALA A 702 -24.61 50.22 -12.17
C ALA A 702 -25.63 50.52 -11.04
N VAL A 703 -26.75 49.79 -10.96
CA VAL A 703 -27.83 50.06 -9.98
C VAL A 703 -28.00 48.90 -8.96
N ALA A 704 -27.25 47.80 -9.10
CA ALA A 704 -27.36 46.62 -8.20
C ALA A 704 -26.11 46.35 -7.33
N THR A 705 -25.24 47.36 -7.17
CA THR A 705 -24.15 47.33 -6.13
C THR A 705 -24.55 48.18 -4.94
#